data_54e0bde5d8209269d344d89b51906079
#
_entry.id   54e0bde5d8209269d344d89b51906079
#
_cell.length_a   1.000
_cell.length_b   1.000
_cell.length_c   1.000
_cell.angle_alpha   90.00
_cell.angle_beta   90.00
_cell.angle_gamma   90.00
#
_symmetry.space_group_name_H-M   'P 1'
#
loop_
_entity.id
_entity.type
_entity.pdbx_description
1 polymer ?
#
loop_
_entity_poly.entity_id
_entity_poly.type
_entity_poly.pdbx_seq_one_letter_code
_entity_poly.pdbx_strand_id
1 'polypeptide(L)'
;MENNDKENNNNNIEQPVKKNRSKKFFWIIFLSAILASAIYVVYNLYLRPDNFLRQIYLVPKDAIYIIETGDPVKNWHKFSESKPWQYLKEQRKMEEINQKAHKLDSVLQANKTLLDLLGRRNLIIAACMTRKSDYDFLFIVDIQKTSKLESLKSQLENLFKANNFRVTKRNFKGEQIQELYDPLDRSTLYLAIIENHLICSYTGLLVEKSIMEKDDPIIGRDLYFLDVEQKVPDGGLCKIYINYRNLDGYLTLFTGVPDPDIQNIYRPLAYTGLRFKVSDNMLSLKGYTSLNDFTENSYLPALLRSGSHPVTVQKVLSNRTAFYVDMGFDDPVKFINNVEDVLQKDKEAYDAFKKNWDLIEKKLKIDIRENFLSWMSGEVAFAQYTLGLLDRQNEFVAVIKMKNKKDAVKNLNIIEESIRKHTPVKFKTIEYEGYEIHFLEMKGFFRLLFGKMFDKLNKPYYTIIEDYAVFSNSTATLLSMIEDYRLGQTLEKDKDFNQFMKEFNNRSTVFAYTNMRKFFPLIRNFVSASSWQNLQEDQNFVLCFPQTGFQLTGEKEMFDTRWFGEFDVLPAAEESDDEETEAETVDFVDREDVLQDLELFYLEKFQGNVYTEFYDDGSVKSKSEMSKGVKDGKYQAFYPNGKLLIDGKFKNNQRTGIWKYFTENGKTFRKEKWKNGQLKK
;
A
#
# COMPACT_ATOMS: atom_id res chain seq x y z
N MET A 1 -21.29 -78.50 94.07
CA MET A 1 -19.87 -78.21 93.76
C MET A 1 -19.86 -77.12 92.70
N GLU A 2 -19.63 -76.03 93.24
CA GLU A 2 -18.62 -75.05 92.92
C GLU A 2 -18.92 -74.30 91.62
N ASN A 3 -19.21 -73.12 91.83
CA ASN A 3 -18.55 -71.83 91.96
C ASN A 3 -18.54 -71.02 90.64
N ASN A 4 -19.11 -69.86 90.83
CA ASN A 4 -18.55 -68.52 90.39
C ASN A 4 -18.11 -68.31 88.94
N ASP A 5 -18.40 -67.29 88.30
CA ASP A 5 -18.40 -65.88 88.72
C ASP A 5 -19.11 -65.00 87.68
N LYS A 6 -19.55 -63.86 88.16
CA LYS A 6 -20.08 -62.73 87.42
C LYS A 6 -19.03 -62.10 86.51
N GLU A 7 -19.42 -61.68 85.38
CA GLU A 7 -18.90 -60.41 84.91
C GLU A 7 -19.94 -59.67 84.06
N ASN A 8 -20.23 -58.45 84.53
CA ASN A 8 -21.02 -57.43 83.92
C ASN A 8 -20.24 -56.86 82.70
N ASN A 9 -20.84 -56.86 81.54
CA ASN A 9 -20.31 -56.05 80.41
C ASN A 9 -21.38 -55.01 79.99
N ASN A 10 -21.28 -53.82 80.57
CA ASN A 10 -21.94 -52.58 80.09
C ASN A 10 -21.42 -52.24 78.71
N ASN A 11 -22.17 -52.50 77.67
CA ASN A 11 -21.92 -51.92 76.35
C ASN A 11 -22.46 -50.48 76.30
N ASN A 12 -21.62 -49.51 76.62
CA ASN A 12 -21.82 -48.09 76.28
C ASN A 12 -21.67 -47.92 74.75
N ILE A 13 -22.80 -47.80 74.07
CA ILE A 13 -22.82 -47.31 72.69
C ILE A 13 -22.51 -45.80 72.69
N GLU A 14 -21.29 -45.46 72.41
CA GLU A 14 -20.91 -44.06 72.08
C GLU A 14 -21.59 -43.62 70.81
N GLN A 15 -22.56 -42.72 70.89
CA GLN A 15 -23.11 -42.00 69.73
C GLN A 15 -22.01 -41.13 69.09
N PRO A 16 -21.82 -41.15 67.70
CA PRO A 16 -20.82 -40.29 67.09
C PRO A 16 -21.25 -38.83 67.21
N VAL A 17 -20.42 -38.04 67.84
CA VAL A 17 -20.52 -36.58 67.87
C VAL A 17 -20.54 -36.04 66.45
N LYS A 18 -21.68 -35.52 65.97
CA LYS A 18 -21.84 -34.84 64.71
C LYS A 18 -20.92 -33.61 64.73
N LYS A 19 -19.74 -33.74 64.13
CA LYS A 19 -18.79 -32.66 63.87
C LYS A 19 -19.50 -31.59 63.06
N ASN A 20 -19.66 -30.39 63.66
CA ASN A 20 -20.42 -29.25 63.17
C ASN A 20 -19.73 -28.65 61.90
N ARG A 21 -19.76 -29.37 60.74
CA ARG A 21 -19.20 -28.94 59.45
C ARG A 21 -19.94 -27.74 58.86
N SER A 22 -21.21 -27.51 59.23
CA SER A 22 -22.03 -26.42 58.74
C SER A 22 -21.59 -25.06 59.21
N LYS A 23 -21.14 -24.93 60.50
CA LYS A 23 -20.62 -23.66 61.01
C LYS A 23 -19.28 -23.23 60.38
N LYS A 24 -18.36 -24.19 60.08
CA LYS A 24 -17.11 -23.88 59.41
C LYS A 24 -17.35 -23.47 57.94
N PHE A 25 -18.28 -24.11 57.27
CA PHE A 25 -18.66 -23.76 55.89
C PHE A 25 -19.33 -22.39 55.80
N PHE A 26 -20.19 -22.08 56.74
CA PHE A 26 -20.83 -20.77 56.88
C PHE A 26 -19.78 -19.65 57.13
N TRP A 27 -18.79 -19.87 57.99
CA TRP A 27 -17.71 -18.92 58.23
C TRP A 27 -16.79 -18.73 57.03
N ILE A 28 -16.54 -19.76 56.22
CA ILE A 28 -15.76 -19.65 54.99
C ILE A 28 -16.52 -18.82 53.99
N ILE A 29 -17.82 -19.02 53.78
CA ILE A 29 -18.67 -18.23 52.90
C ILE A 29 -18.73 -16.76 53.39
N PHE A 30 -18.93 -16.56 54.66
CA PHE A 30 -18.96 -15.20 55.27
C PHE A 30 -17.64 -14.45 55.09
N LEU A 31 -16.51 -15.10 55.33
CA LEU A 31 -15.18 -14.53 55.11
C LEU A 31 -14.90 -14.24 53.64
N SER A 32 -15.30 -15.14 52.75
CA SER A 32 -15.16 -14.92 51.31
C SER A 32 -16.06 -13.79 50.80
N ALA A 33 -17.26 -13.62 51.38
CA ALA A 33 -18.13 -12.47 51.06
C ALA A 33 -17.55 -11.15 51.58
N ILE A 34 -16.95 -11.13 52.76
CA ILE A 34 -16.24 -9.96 53.29
C ILE A 34 -15.02 -9.65 52.42
N LEU A 35 -14.24 -10.65 52.02
CA LEU A 35 -13.09 -10.47 51.17
C LEU A 35 -13.51 -9.94 49.77
N ALA A 36 -14.55 -10.51 49.17
CA ALA A 36 -15.12 -10.05 47.91
C ALA A 36 -15.65 -8.59 48.05
N SER A 37 -16.32 -8.27 49.17
CA SER A 37 -16.78 -6.90 49.43
C SER A 37 -15.60 -5.93 49.62
N ALA A 38 -14.54 -6.34 50.31
CA ALA A 38 -13.34 -5.54 50.46
C ALA A 38 -12.63 -5.34 49.11
N ILE A 39 -12.51 -6.39 48.29
CA ILE A 39 -11.98 -6.28 46.93
C ILE A 39 -12.86 -5.37 46.06
N TYR A 40 -14.19 -5.48 46.16
CA TYR A 40 -15.12 -4.61 45.45
C TYR A 40 -15.00 -3.15 45.89
N VAL A 41 -14.88 -2.89 47.19
CA VAL A 41 -14.64 -1.54 47.73
C VAL A 41 -13.30 -0.98 47.29
N VAL A 42 -12.22 -1.76 47.39
CA VAL A 42 -10.90 -1.39 46.89
C VAL A 42 -10.92 -1.13 45.37
N TYR A 43 -11.60 -1.98 44.62
CA TYR A 43 -11.79 -1.80 43.20
C TYR A 43 -12.53 -0.50 42.88
N ASN A 44 -13.68 -0.24 43.53
CA ASN A 44 -14.47 0.97 43.24
C ASN A 44 -13.80 2.27 43.76
N LEU A 45 -13.10 2.23 44.92
CA LEU A 45 -12.47 3.42 45.48
C LEU A 45 -11.07 3.72 44.94
N TYR A 46 -10.33 2.67 44.49
CA TYR A 46 -8.92 2.82 44.13
C TYR A 46 -8.56 2.32 42.74
N LEU A 47 -9.36 1.43 42.15
CA LEU A 47 -9.03 0.78 40.85
C LEU A 47 -9.98 1.17 39.72
N ARG A 48 -11.25 1.50 40.05
CA ARG A 48 -12.19 1.98 39.06
C ARG A 48 -11.75 3.36 38.59
N PRO A 49 -11.62 3.57 37.22
CA PRO A 49 -11.38 4.93 36.73
C PRO A 49 -12.57 5.81 37.11
N ASP A 50 -12.29 6.97 37.71
CA ASP A 50 -13.30 7.91 38.20
C ASP A 50 -14.05 8.59 37.03
N ASN A 51 -13.57 8.39 35.79
CA ASN A 51 -14.14 9.04 34.66
C ASN A 51 -14.21 8.13 33.43
N PHE A 52 -15.31 8.25 32.69
CA PHE A 52 -15.63 7.47 31.49
C PHE A 52 -15.29 8.20 30.19
N LEU A 53 -14.58 9.32 30.25
CA LEU A 53 -14.17 10.02 29.04
C LEU A 53 -13.16 9.17 28.27
N ARG A 54 -13.49 8.82 27.03
CA ARG A 54 -12.58 8.08 26.15
C ARG A 54 -11.54 9.05 25.59
N GLN A 55 -10.28 8.66 25.52
CA GLN A 55 -9.19 9.47 24.96
C GLN A 55 -9.51 10.01 23.57
N ILE A 56 -10.14 9.18 22.73
CA ILE A 56 -10.53 9.55 21.36
C ILE A 56 -11.52 10.72 21.29
N TYR A 57 -12.27 11.00 22.36
CA TYR A 57 -13.20 12.13 22.44
C TYR A 57 -12.48 13.49 22.57
N LEU A 58 -11.19 13.46 22.86
CA LEU A 58 -10.36 14.65 22.94
C LEU A 58 -9.54 14.91 21.68
N VAL A 59 -9.69 14.04 20.66
CA VAL A 59 -9.00 14.20 19.38
C VAL A 59 -9.75 15.19 18.50
N PRO A 60 -9.11 16.29 18.05
CA PRO A 60 -9.73 17.29 17.19
C PRO A 60 -10.26 16.68 15.90
N LYS A 61 -11.44 17.16 15.44
CA LYS A 61 -12.12 16.71 14.22
C LYS A 61 -11.26 16.79 12.94
N ASP A 62 -10.29 17.69 12.95
CA ASP A 62 -9.36 17.93 11.83
C ASP A 62 -8.06 17.11 11.95
N ALA A 63 -8.02 16.10 12.81
CA ALA A 63 -6.95 15.13 12.83
C ALA A 63 -6.89 14.37 11.49
N ILE A 64 -5.67 14.26 10.95
CA ILE A 64 -5.36 13.60 9.68
C ILE A 64 -5.11 12.12 9.94
N TYR A 65 -4.23 11.84 10.89
CA TYR A 65 -4.00 10.49 11.39
C TYR A 65 -3.82 10.48 12.90
N ILE A 66 -4.11 9.33 13.48
CA ILE A 66 -4.11 9.10 14.92
C ILE A 66 -3.30 7.84 15.18
N ILE A 67 -2.31 7.92 16.07
CA ILE A 67 -1.52 6.79 16.53
C ILE A 67 -1.91 6.51 17.99
N GLU A 68 -2.35 5.30 18.25
CA GLU A 68 -2.73 4.83 19.60
C GLU A 68 -1.81 3.71 20.06
N THR A 69 -1.23 3.83 21.26
CA THR A 69 -0.36 2.79 21.84
C THR A 69 -0.60 2.62 23.33
N GLY A 70 -0.71 1.37 23.79
CA GLY A 70 -1.04 1.05 25.19
C GLY A 70 0.16 1.00 26.15
N ASP A 71 1.37 0.93 25.64
CA ASP A 71 2.63 0.93 26.41
C ASP A 71 3.71 1.64 25.56
N PRO A 72 3.66 2.99 25.52
CA PRO A 72 4.47 3.76 24.59
C PRO A 72 5.98 3.54 24.78
N VAL A 73 6.44 3.43 26.02
CA VAL A 73 7.87 3.26 26.31
C VAL A 73 8.38 1.90 25.84
N LYS A 74 7.67 0.82 26.20
CA LYS A 74 8.03 -0.53 25.78
C LYS A 74 7.95 -0.69 24.25
N ASN A 75 6.89 -0.16 23.64
CA ASN A 75 6.69 -0.26 22.21
C ASN A 75 7.72 0.58 21.44
N TRP A 76 8.11 1.73 21.99
CA TRP A 76 9.20 2.53 21.45
C TRP A 76 10.53 1.77 21.51
N HIS A 77 10.91 1.17 22.66
CA HIS A 77 12.13 0.36 22.74
C HIS A 77 12.12 -0.78 21.72
N LYS A 78 11.01 -1.51 21.63
CA LYS A 78 10.90 -2.59 20.64
C LYS A 78 11.03 -2.11 19.18
N PHE A 79 10.48 -0.93 18.88
CA PHE A 79 10.61 -0.33 17.56
C PHE A 79 12.03 0.17 17.30
N SER A 80 12.58 0.93 18.26
CA SER A 80 13.91 1.54 18.15
C SER A 80 15.06 0.51 18.09
N GLU A 81 14.86 -0.70 18.60
CA GLU A 81 15.83 -1.80 18.51
C GLU A 81 15.71 -2.62 17.22
N SER A 82 14.63 -2.44 16.44
CA SER A 82 14.42 -3.20 15.20
C SER A 82 15.41 -2.81 14.11
N LYS A 83 15.82 -3.78 13.28
CA LYS A 83 16.73 -3.53 12.14
C LYS A 83 16.19 -2.45 11.19
N PRO A 84 14.88 -2.44 10.81
CA PRO A 84 14.35 -1.38 9.97
C PRO A 84 14.57 0.02 10.57
N TRP A 85 14.29 0.22 11.86
CA TRP A 85 14.51 1.52 12.48
C TRP A 85 15.97 1.90 12.57
N GLN A 86 16.85 0.96 12.95
CA GLN A 86 18.29 1.22 13.05
C GLN A 86 18.89 1.69 11.73
N TYR A 87 18.41 1.16 10.61
CA TYR A 87 18.81 1.59 9.29
C TYR A 87 18.15 2.93 8.87
N LEU A 88 16.82 3.01 9.04
CA LEU A 88 16.05 4.16 8.57
C LEU A 88 16.44 5.46 9.28
N LYS A 89 16.72 5.41 10.61
CA LYS A 89 17.11 6.61 11.38
C LYS A 89 18.34 7.33 10.85
N GLU A 90 19.22 6.63 10.13
CA GLU A 90 20.45 7.17 9.53
C GLU A 90 20.20 7.80 8.15
N GLN A 91 19.01 7.58 7.58
CA GLN A 91 18.66 8.15 6.28
C GLN A 91 18.28 9.64 6.42
N ARG A 92 18.69 10.44 5.45
CA ARG A 92 18.45 11.90 5.42
C ARG A 92 16.99 12.29 5.69
N LYS A 93 16.03 11.54 5.14
CA LYS A 93 14.59 11.78 5.34
C LYS A 93 14.12 11.57 6.78
N MET A 94 14.85 10.81 7.56
CA MET A 94 14.50 10.50 8.96
C MET A 94 15.28 11.33 9.98
N GLU A 95 16.20 12.19 9.53
CA GLU A 95 17.09 12.95 10.41
C GLU A 95 16.32 13.82 11.41
N GLU A 96 15.34 14.57 10.97
CA GLU A 96 14.51 15.41 11.83
C GLU A 96 13.70 14.58 12.85
N ILE A 97 13.12 13.47 12.39
CA ILE A 97 12.37 12.54 13.26
C ILE A 97 13.31 11.89 14.28
N ASN A 98 14.49 11.48 13.83
CA ASN A 98 15.51 10.88 14.70
C ASN A 98 16.01 11.85 15.77
N GLN A 99 16.27 13.10 15.43
CA GLN A 99 16.66 14.14 16.39
C GLN A 99 15.57 14.40 17.44
N LYS A 100 14.29 14.50 17.02
CA LYS A 100 13.14 14.63 17.94
C LYS A 100 12.97 13.40 18.82
N ALA A 101 13.17 12.20 18.26
CA ALA A 101 13.10 10.94 19.01
C ALA A 101 14.22 10.83 20.06
N HIS A 102 15.45 11.17 19.71
CA HIS A 102 16.57 11.21 20.66
C HIS A 102 16.35 12.22 21.80
N LYS A 103 15.81 13.41 21.48
CA LYS A 103 15.47 14.41 22.49
C LYS A 103 14.42 13.88 23.47
N LEU A 104 13.36 13.24 22.95
CA LEU A 104 12.33 12.60 23.77
C LEU A 104 12.92 11.49 24.65
N ASP A 105 13.72 10.60 24.07
CA ASP A 105 14.34 9.48 24.79
C ASP A 105 15.26 9.99 25.91
N SER A 106 16.08 11.01 25.66
CA SER A 106 16.94 11.62 26.68
C SER A 106 16.15 12.23 27.85
N VAL A 107 15.03 12.90 27.57
CA VAL A 107 14.15 13.47 28.60
C VAL A 107 13.47 12.36 29.41
N LEU A 108 13.05 11.29 28.79
CA LEU A 108 12.43 10.14 29.44
C LEU A 108 13.45 9.40 30.33
N GLN A 109 14.66 9.15 29.84
CA GLN A 109 15.73 8.46 30.57
C GLN A 109 16.24 9.30 31.75
N ALA A 110 16.33 10.63 31.61
CA ALA A 110 16.72 11.54 32.67
C ALA A 110 15.68 11.61 33.78
N ASN A 111 14.43 11.21 33.55
CA ASN A 111 13.34 11.36 34.50
C ASN A 111 12.56 10.05 34.70
N LYS A 112 13.06 9.24 35.63
CA LYS A 112 12.45 7.96 36.01
C LYS A 112 10.95 8.07 36.38
N THR A 113 10.54 9.17 36.94
CA THR A 113 9.15 9.43 37.35
C THR A 113 8.25 9.64 36.11
N LEU A 114 8.72 10.34 35.09
CA LEU A 114 8.01 10.46 33.80
C LEU A 114 7.93 9.12 33.12
N LEU A 115 9.00 8.35 33.13
CA LEU A 115 9.06 7.01 32.53
C LEU A 115 8.06 6.06 33.22
N ASP A 116 7.99 6.07 34.56
CA ASP A 116 7.01 5.30 35.32
C ASP A 116 5.57 5.82 35.13
N LEU A 117 5.41 7.11 34.86
CA LEU A 117 4.11 7.71 34.58
C LEU A 117 3.59 7.35 33.19
N LEU A 118 4.43 7.46 32.17
CA LEU A 118 4.05 7.19 30.78
C LEU A 118 4.10 5.70 30.43
N GLY A 119 4.98 4.93 31.05
CA GLY A 119 5.02 3.48 30.91
C GLY A 119 3.72 2.84 31.39
N ARG A 120 3.15 1.93 30.59
CA ARG A 120 1.89 1.22 30.84
C ARG A 120 0.64 2.12 30.77
N ARG A 121 0.68 3.23 30.05
CA ARG A 121 -0.47 4.12 29.84
C ARG A 121 -0.82 4.21 28.38
N ASN A 122 -2.10 4.39 28.11
CA ASN A 122 -2.53 4.67 26.74
C ASN A 122 -2.09 6.08 26.34
N LEU A 123 -1.46 6.17 25.18
CA LEU A 123 -1.06 7.40 24.53
C LEU A 123 -1.74 7.47 23.16
N ILE A 124 -2.40 8.58 22.89
CA ILE A 124 -2.83 8.97 21.54
C ILE A 124 -1.93 10.12 21.07
N ILE A 125 -1.45 10.00 19.82
CA ILE A 125 -0.76 11.06 19.09
C ILE A 125 -1.63 11.38 17.88
N ALA A 126 -2.17 12.58 17.81
CA ALA A 126 -2.99 13.04 16.67
C ALA A 126 -2.23 14.10 15.89
N ALA A 127 -2.05 13.88 14.58
CA ALA A 127 -1.50 14.86 13.66
C ALA A 127 -2.64 15.71 13.09
N CYS A 128 -2.56 17.04 13.26
CA CYS A 128 -3.57 17.98 12.83
C CYS A 128 -2.98 19.14 12.03
N MET A 129 -3.69 19.60 11.01
CA MET A 129 -3.28 20.81 10.31
C MET A 129 -3.42 22.04 11.22
N THR A 130 -2.34 22.80 11.33
CA THR A 130 -2.30 24.06 12.07
C THR A 130 -2.55 25.26 11.16
N ARG A 131 -2.08 25.16 9.91
CA ARG A 131 -2.23 26.13 8.80
C ARG A 131 -2.36 25.39 7.49
N LYS A 132 -2.60 26.09 6.38
CA LYS A 132 -2.67 25.48 5.03
C LYS A 132 -1.40 24.75 4.61
N SER A 133 -0.25 25.13 5.18
CA SER A 133 1.06 24.62 4.81
C SER A 133 1.88 24.09 6.00
N ASP A 134 1.19 23.72 7.09
CA ASP A 134 1.87 23.26 8.30
C ASP A 134 0.97 22.37 9.14
N TYR A 135 1.57 21.41 9.85
CA TYR A 135 0.87 20.50 10.76
C TYR A 135 1.68 20.32 12.05
N ASP A 136 1.01 19.95 13.14
CA ASP A 136 1.65 19.65 14.42
C ASP A 136 0.90 18.52 15.14
N PHE A 137 1.49 18.05 16.22
CA PHE A 137 1.02 16.91 16.97
C PHE A 137 0.35 17.32 18.27
N LEU A 138 -0.76 16.65 18.57
CA LEU A 138 -1.41 16.66 19.86
C LEU A 138 -1.17 15.31 20.55
N PHE A 139 -0.68 15.35 21.79
CA PHE A 139 -0.44 14.17 22.61
C PHE A 139 -1.50 14.11 23.72
N ILE A 140 -2.15 12.96 23.87
CA ILE A 140 -3.17 12.71 24.89
C ILE A 140 -2.79 11.47 25.67
N VAL A 141 -2.49 11.62 26.94
CA VAL A 141 -2.08 10.54 27.85
C VAL A 141 -3.19 10.25 28.84
N ASP A 142 -3.62 8.99 28.96
CA ASP A 142 -4.56 8.56 29.99
C ASP A 142 -3.85 8.43 31.35
N ILE A 143 -4.24 9.23 32.33
CA ILE A 143 -3.65 9.23 33.68
C ILE A 143 -4.33 8.22 34.60
N GLN A 144 -5.40 7.57 34.18
CA GLN A 144 -6.19 6.51 34.83
C GLN A 144 -6.91 6.88 36.13
N LYS A 145 -6.32 7.67 37.05
CA LYS A 145 -6.92 7.99 38.36
C LYS A 145 -6.77 9.44 38.70
N THR A 146 -7.88 10.10 39.00
CA THR A 146 -7.92 11.47 39.52
C THR A 146 -7.29 11.58 40.89
N SER A 147 -7.30 10.50 41.69
CA SER A 147 -6.65 10.48 43.03
C SER A 147 -5.13 10.68 43.00
N LYS A 148 -4.46 10.42 41.86
CA LYS A 148 -3.03 10.68 41.66
C LYS A 148 -2.73 12.03 40.99
N LEU A 149 -3.76 12.79 40.63
CA LEU A 149 -3.64 14.02 39.85
C LEU A 149 -2.80 15.08 40.57
N GLU A 150 -3.01 15.28 41.90
CA GLU A 150 -2.26 16.25 42.70
C GLU A 150 -0.78 15.88 42.79
N SER A 151 -0.48 14.59 42.95
CA SER A 151 0.91 14.09 42.91
C SER A 151 1.55 14.32 41.55
N LEU A 152 0.81 14.08 40.45
CA LEU A 152 1.29 14.33 39.09
C LEU A 152 1.55 15.81 38.84
N LYS A 153 0.61 16.70 39.21
CA LYS A 153 0.79 18.16 39.10
C LYS A 153 2.05 18.62 39.81
N SER A 154 2.23 18.17 41.07
CA SER A 154 3.42 18.51 41.87
C SER A 154 4.72 18.03 41.23
N GLN A 155 4.72 16.82 40.68
CA GLN A 155 5.89 16.25 39.97
C GLN A 155 6.20 17.00 38.68
N LEU A 156 5.19 17.34 37.88
CA LEU A 156 5.35 18.16 36.68
C LEU A 156 5.88 19.57 37.04
N GLU A 157 5.33 20.22 38.05
CA GLU A 157 5.81 21.54 38.52
C GLU A 157 7.29 21.50 38.99
N ASN A 158 7.70 20.45 39.68
CA ASN A 158 9.10 20.26 40.06
C ASN A 158 10.00 20.04 38.85
N LEU A 159 9.56 19.27 37.88
CA LEU A 159 10.27 19.05 36.62
C LEU A 159 10.46 20.37 35.83
N PHE A 160 9.41 21.19 35.75
CA PHE A 160 9.46 22.49 35.06
C PHE A 160 10.42 23.45 35.71
N LYS A 161 10.43 23.51 37.06
CA LYS A 161 11.37 24.33 37.83
C LYS A 161 12.82 23.85 37.64
N ALA A 162 13.04 22.52 37.66
CA ALA A 162 14.38 21.94 37.48
C ALA A 162 14.99 22.22 36.10
N ASN A 163 14.18 22.40 35.07
CA ASN A 163 14.62 22.67 33.69
C ASN A 163 14.49 24.15 33.27
N ASN A 164 14.31 25.07 34.22
CA ASN A 164 14.24 26.54 34.00
C ASN A 164 13.12 27.00 33.03
N PHE A 165 12.04 26.25 32.88
CA PHE A 165 10.88 26.68 32.09
C PHE A 165 10.21 27.92 32.73
N ARG A 166 9.81 28.87 31.90
CA ARG A 166 8.93 29.97 32.34
C ARG A 166 7.50 29.51 32.18
N VAL A 167 6.78 29.42 33.33
CA VAL A 167 5.40 28.90 33.35
C VAL A 167 4.42 30.08 33.44
N THR A 168 3.52 30.16 32.46
CA THR A 168 2.33 31.02 32.47
C THR A 168 1.07 30.18 32.48
N LYS A 169 -0.03 30.71 33.02
CA LYS A 169 -1.30 29.98 33.11
C LYS A 169 -2.41 30.86 32.56
N ARG A 170 -3.26 30.30 31.71
CA ARG A 170 -4.48 30.95 31.21
C ARG A 170 -5.67 30.01 31.25
N ASN A 171 -6.88 30.57 31.31
CA ASN A 171 -8.11 29.78 31.26
C ASN A 171 -8.71 29.82 29.86
N PHE A 172 -9.17 28.66 29.41
CA PHE A 172 -9.92 28.53 28.15
C PHE A 172 -11.12 27.61 28.38
N LYS A 173 -12.32 28.11 28.17
CA LYS A 173 -13.60 27.37 28.37
C LYS A 173 -13.69 26.60 29.71
N GLY A 174 -13.17 27.20 30.81
CA GLY A 174 -13.19 26.60 32.15
C GLY A 174 -12.03 25.69 32.45
N GLU A 175 -11.22 25.30 31.48
CA GLU A 175 -10.02 24.49 31.67
C GLU A 175 -8.76 25.36 31.73
N GLN A 176 -7.81 24.98 32.58
CA GLN A 176 -6.55 25.70 32.76
C GLN A 176 -5.49 25.18 31.78
N ILE A 177 -4.99 26.04 30.90
CA ILE A 177 -3.84 25.77 30.06
C ILE A 177 -2.58 26.34 30.70
N GLN A 178 -1.55 25.50 30.87
CA GLN A 178 -0.21 25.89 31.28
C GLN A 178 0.67 26.04 30.06
N GLU A 179 1.36 27.16 29.94
CA GLU A 179 2.28 27.47 28.86
C GLU A 179 3.71 27.43 29.40
N LEU A 180 4.50 26.51 28.92
CA LEU A 180 5.88 26.23 29.35
C LEU A 180 6.83 26.74 28.26
N TYR A 181 7.34 27.96 28.46
CA TYR A 181 8.32 28.52 27.55
C TYR A 181 9.73 28.01 27.91
N ASP A 182 10.39 27.39 26.94
CA ASP A 182 11.78 26.97 27.00
C ASP A 182 12.66 28.08 26.43
N PRO A 183 13.48 28.76 27.26
CA PRO A 183 14.34 29.83 26.78
C PRO A 183 15.53 29.33 25.91
N LEU A 184 15.89 28.04 26.00
CA LEU A 184 16.98 27.43 25.22
C LEU A 184 16.53 27.19 23.78
N ASP A 185 15.41 26.52 23.60
CA ASP A 185 14.86 26.19 22.27
C ASP A 185 13.95 27.27 21.71
N ARG A 186 13.60 28.29 22.50
CA ARG A 186 12.60 29.32 22.17
C ARG A 186 11.25 28.76 21.76
N SER A 187 10.89 27.60 22.30
CA SER A 187 9.63 26.90 22.05
C SER A 187 8.71 26.99 23.26
N THR A 188 7.39 26.86 23.03
CA THR A 188 6.39 26.81 24.09
C THR A 188 5.65 25.49 24.01
N LEU A 189 5.66 24.73 25.11
CA LEU A 189 4.81 23.55 25.27
C LEU A 189 3.55 23.94 26.01
N TYR A 190 2.39 23.69 25.42
CA TYR A 190 1.08 23.94 26.02
C TYR A 190 0.56 22.65 26.65
N LEU A 191 0.08 22.73 27.88
CA LEU A 191 -0.39 21.63 28.71
C LEU A 191 -1.77 21.92 29.27
N ALA A 192 -2.67 20.93 29.19
CA ALA A 192 -3.94 20.96 29.94
C ALA A 192 -4.22 19.59 30.55
N ILE A 193 -4.93 19.57 31.67
CA ILE A 193 -5.45 18.33 32.25
C ILE A 193 -6.96 18.40 32.20
N ILE A 194 -7.55 17.48 31.43
CA ILE A 194 -9.00 17.35 31.29
C ILE A 194 -9.40 16.03 31.90
N GLU A 195 -10.13 16.09 33.02
CA GLU A 195 -10.53 14.89 33.78
C GLU A 195 -9.32 13.99 34.10
N ASN A 196 -9.29 12.77 33.51
CA ASN A 196 -8.19 11.81 33.68
C ASN A 196 -7.18 11.81 32.54
N HIS A 197 -7.12 12.88 31.73
CA HIS A 197 -6.22 12.97 30.57
C HIS A 197 -5.29 14.17 30.66
N LEU A 198 -4.00 13.92 30.43
CA LEU A 198 -2.99 14.96 30.21
C LEU A 198 -2.89 15.21 28.69
N ILE A 199 -3.09 16.44 28.28
CA ILE A 199 -3.05 16.86 26.88
C ILE A 199 -1.87 17.81 26.71
N CYS A 200 -1.07 17.64 25.66
CA CYS A 200 0.01 18.57 25.35
C CYS A 200 0.27 18.70 23.85
N SER A 201 0.75 19.88 23.46
CA SER A 201 1.17 20.21 22.11
C SER A 201 2.13 21.40 22.11
N TYR A 202 2.99 21.52 21.11
CA TYR A 202 3.76 22.74 20.88
C TYR A 202 2.93 23.84 20.21
N THR A 203 1.71 23.51 19.74
CA THR A 203 0.74 24.47 19.19
C THR A 203 -0.45 24.62 20.13
N GLY A 204 -0.57 25.77 20.80
CA GLY A 204 -1.64 26.04 21.78
C GLY A 204 -3.06 25.88 21.21
N LEU A 205 -3.26 26.19 19.91
CA LEU A 205 -4.52 25.98 19.21
C LEU A 205 -5.00 24.52 19.23
N LEU A 206 -4.09 23.54 19.20
CA LEU A 206 -4.46 22.12 19.24
C LEU A 206 -4.97 21.70 20.62
N VAL A 207 -4.38 22.25 21.69
CA VAL A 207 -4.88 22.06 23.06
C VAL A 207 -6.27 22.69 23.22
N GLU A 208 -6.49 23.89 22.67
CA GLU A 208 -7.80 24.55 22.68
C GLU A 208 -8.85 23.76 21.90
N LYS A 209 -8.50 23.24 20.70
CA LYS A 209 -9.40 22.38 19.93
C LYS A 209 -9.77 21.11 20.70
N SER A 210 -8.79 20.48 21.36
CA SER A 210 -9.04 19.30 22.21
C SER A 210 -9.98 19.58 23.36
N ILE A 211 -9.85 20.75 24.01
CA ILE A 211 -10.79 21.19 25.06
C ILE A 211 -12.20 21.35 24.49
N MET A 212 -12.34 21.85 23.26
CA MET A 212 -13.65 21.99 22.62
C MET A 212 -14.31 20.65 22.27
N GLU A 213 -13.53 19.65 21.86
CA GLU A 213 -14.04 18.32 21.52
C GLU A 213 -14.60 17.57 22.75
N LYS A 214 -14.21 17.91 23.98
CA LYS A 214 -14.71 17.29 25.22
C LYS A 214 -16.23 17.24 25.26
N ASP A 215 -16.88 18.34 24.90
CA ASP A 215 -18.34 18.50 24.99
C ASP A 215 -19.08 17.92 23.79
N ASP A 216 -18.47 17.97 22.58
CA ASP A 216 -19.04 17.47 21.33
C ASP A 216 -17.98 16.76 20.48
N PRO A 217 -17.58 15.53 20.84
CA PRO A 217 -16.57 14.80 20.13
C PRO A 217 -17.06 14.33 18.76
N ILE A 218 -16.38 14.76 17.69
CA ILE A 218 -16.75 14.44 16.32
C ILE A 218 -16.22 13.05 15.93
N ILE A 219 -14.89 12.83 15.98
CA ILE A 219 -14.29 11.57 15.55
C ILE A 219 -14.74 10.40 16.44
N GLY A 220 -14.75 10.59 17.74
CA GLY A 220 -15.11 9.54 18.70
C GLY A 220 -16.58 9.10 18.63
N ARG A 221 -17.44 9.84 17.92
CA ARG A 221 -18.86 9.51 17.65
C ARG A 221 -19.15 9.20 16.19
N ASP A 222 -18.16 9.34 15.31
CA ASP A 222 -18.34 9.02 13.88
C ASP A 222 -18.49 7.50 13.70
N LEU A 223 -19.63 7.08 13.14
CA LEU A 223 -19.93 5.66 12.96
C LEU A 223 -18.90 4.95 12.08
N TYR A 224 -18.40 5.60 11.04
CA TYR A 224 -17.35 5.03 10.17
C TYR A 224 -16.04 4.79 10.91
N PHE A 225 -15.70 5.69 11.86
CA PHE A 225 -14.53 5.50 12.73
C PHE A 225 -14.75 4.36 13.72
N LEU A 226 -15.90 4.35 14.40
CA LEU A 226 -16.24 3.35 15.42
C LEU A 226 -16.28 1.92 14.85
N ASP A 227 -16.83 1.76 13.64
CA ASP A 227 -16.87 0.47 12.95
C ASP A 227 -15.46 -0.05 12.66
N VAL A 228 -14.55 0.83 12.25
CA VAL A 228 -13.14 0.50 12.02
C VAL A 228 -12.43 0.19 13.35
N GLU A 229 -12.56 1.08 14.35
CA GLU A 229 -11.92 0.96 15.66
C GLU A 229 -12.20 -0.39 16.33
N GLN A 230 -13.47 -0.83 16.29
CA GLN A 230 -13.92 -2.11 16.89
C GLN A 230 -13.29 -3.34 16.23
N LYS A 231 -12.93 -3.25 14.95
CA LYS A 231 -12.41 -4.39 14.19
C LYS A 231 -10.88 -4.43 14.10
N VAL A 232 -10.20 -3.30 14.34
CA VAL A 232 -8.73 -3.28 14.31
C VAL A 232 -8.17 -4.29 15.31
N PRO A 233 -7.35 -5.27 14.88
CA PRO A 233 -6.83 -6.30 15.77
C PRO A 233 -5.98 -5.72 16.89
N ASP A 234 -6.05 -6.30 18.07
CA ASP A 234 -5.21 -5.93 19.20
C ASP A 234 -3.76 -6.39 19.06
N GLY A 235 -2.89 -5.85 19.89
CA GLY A 235 -1.46 -6.15 19.90
C GLY A 235 -0.68 -5.36 18.84
N GLY A 236 0.62 -5.65 18.72
CA GLY A 236 1.52 -4.84 17.88
C GLY A 236 2.17 -3.71 18.66
N LEU A 237 2.77 -2.76 17.94
CA LEU A 237 3.41 -1.57 18.54
C LEU A 237 2.40 -0.45 18.77
N CYS A 238 1.52 -0.25 17.83
CA CYS A 238 0.46 0.75 17.88
C CYS A 238 -0.67 0.39 16.91
N LYS A 239 -1.79 1.12 17.04
CA LYS A 239 -2.85 1.22 16.05
C LYS A 239 -2.72 2.58 15.37
N ILE A 240 -2.88 2.61 14.05
CA ILE A 240 -2.82 3.83 13.24
C ILE A 240 -4.18 4.00 12.57
N TYR A 241 -4.81 5.14 12.77
CA TYR A 241 -6.07 5.49 12.11
C TYR A 241 -5.82 6.66 11.16
N ILE A 242 -6.27 6.53 9.92
CA ILE A 242 -6.18 7.57 8.88
C ILE A 242 -7.57 8.13 8.63
N ASN A 243 -7.73 9.43 8.71
CA ASN A 243 -8.96 10.16 8.38
C ASN A 243 -8.83 10.77 6.98
N TYR A 244 -9.42 10.14 6.00
CA TYR A 244 -9.29 10.54 4.60
C TYR A 244 -9.96 11.87 4.29
N ARG A 245 -10.95 12.32 5.08
CA ARG A 245 -11.61 13.62 4.89
C ARG A 245 -10.65 14.81 5.08
N ASN A 246 -9.59 14.61 5.86
CA ASN A 246 -8.60 15.66 6.16
C ASN A 246 -7.28 15.47 5.40
N LEU A 247 -7.20 14.46 4.51
CA LEU A 247 -5.94 14.07 3.86
C LEU A 247 -5.51 15.08 2.78
N ASP A 248 -6.43 15.75 2.10
CA ASP A 248 -6.15 16.69 1.01
C ASP A 248 -5.11 17.76 1.39
N GLY A 249 -5.35 18.42 2.53
CA GLY A 249 -4.44 19.46 3.04
C GLY A 249 -3.05 18.93 3.34
N TYR A 250 -2.96 17.74 3.93
CA TYR A 250 -1.69 17.11 4.27
C TYR A 250 -0.89 16.69 3.05
N LEU A 251 -1.53 16.05 2.06
CA LEU A 251 -0.86 15.64 0.82
C LEU A 251 -0.33 16.85 0.04
N THR A 252 -1.07 17.97 0.06
CA THR A 252 -0.64 19.21 -0.60
C THR A 252 0.70 19.76 -0.08
N LEU A 253 1.07 19.46 1.19
CA LEU A 253 2.39 19.84 1.73
C LEU A 253 3.54 19.20 0.97
N PHE A 254 3.34 18.00 0.43
CA PHE A 254 4.38 17.22 -0.25
C PHE A 254 4.31 17.31 -1.77
N THR A 255 3.12 17.51 -2.33
CA THR A 255 2.89 17.51 -3.79
C THR A 255 2.69 18.90 -4.38
N GLY A 256 2.47 19.92 -3.56
CA GLY A 256 2.22 21.31 -3.95
C GLY A 256 0.80 21.53 -4.48
N VAL A 257 0.26 20.66 -5.31
CA VAL A 257 -1.12 20.69 -5.82
C VAL A 257 -1.73 19.30 -5.69
N PRO A 258 -2.98 19.19 -5.20
CA PRO A 258 -3.65 17.90 -5.15
C PRO A 258 -3.79 17.30 -6.54
N ASP A 259 -3.28 16.09 -6.74
CA ASP A 259 -3.50 15.35 -7.98
C ASP A 259 -4.92 14.77 -7.98
N PRO A 260 -5.79 15.15 -8.94
CA PRO A 260 -7.15 14.63 -9.02
C PRO A 260 -7.22 13.09 -9.11
N ASP A 261 -6.21 12.45 -9.69
CA ASP A 261 -6.16 10.99 -9.84
C ASP A 261 -5.91 10.32 -8.50
N ILE A 262 -5.03 10.88 -7.69
CA ILE A 262 -4.77 10.42 -6.33
C ILE A 262 -6.01 10.68 -5.45
N GLN A 263 -6.65 11.84 -5.59
CA GLN A 263 -7.87 12.18 -4.87
C GLN A 263 -9.01 11.17 -5.14
N ASN A 264 -9.19 10.74 -6.38
CA ASN A 264 -10.22 9.76 -6.75
C ASN A 264 -10.01 8.38 -6.10
N ILE A 265 -8.78 8.06 -5.66
CA ILE A 265 -8.49 6.81 -4.95
C ILE A 265 -8.96 6.89 -3.49
N TYR A 266 -8.67 7.99 -2.78
CA TYR A 266 -8.94 8.07 -1.34
C TYR A 266 -10.23 8.78 -0.94
N ARG A 267 -10.81 9.65 -1.77
CA ARG A 267 -12.08 10.35 -1.46
C ARG A 267 -13.25 9.43 -1.08
N PRO A 268 -13.39 8.23 -1.69
CA PRO A 268 -14.42 7.29 -1.27
C PRO A 268 -14.18 6.67 0.11
N LEU A 269 -12.96 6.79 0.66
CA LEU A 269 -12.60 6.23 1.94
C LEU A 269 -13.01 7.18 3.07
N ALA A 270 -13.50 6.64 4.18
CA ALA A 270 -13.79 7.40 5.39
C ALA A 270 -12.63 7.30 6.38
N TYR A 271 -12.40 6.11 6.91
CA TYR A 271 -11.30 5.81 7.82
C TYR A 271 -10.64 4.49 7.47
N THR A 272 -9.32 4.42 7.69
CA THR A 272 -8.58 3.17 7.77
C THR A 272 -7.98 3.05 9.16
N GLY A 273 -8.19 1.93 9.84
CA GLY A 273 -7.54 1.59 11.10
C GLY A 273 -6.67 0.37 10.94
N LEU A 274 -5.41 0.46 11.34
CA LEU A 274 -4.40 -0.56 11.10
C LEU A 274 -3.57 -0.82 12.36
N ARG A 275 -3.39 -2.09 12.70
CA ARG A 275 -2.40 -2.51 13.69
C ARG A 275 -1.02 -2.58 13.04
N PHE A 276 -0.06 -1.86 13.59
CA PHE A 276 1.34 -1.85 13.15
C PHE A 276 2.18 -2.87 13.91
N LYS A 277 2.95 -3.67 13.17
CA LYS A 277 3.99 -4.56 13.69
C LYS A 277 5.27 -4.41 12.90
N VAL A 278 6.39 -4.61 13.56
CA VAL A 278 7.72 -4.65 12.96
C VAL A 278 8.44 -5.93 13.36
N SER A 279 9.16 -6.52 12.45
CA SER A 279 10.17 -7.55 12.66
C SER A 279 11.46 -7.15 11.97
N ASP A 280 12.50 -7.98 12.05
CA ASP A 280 13.81 -7.66 11.47
C ASP A 280 13.80 -7.53 9.95
N ASN A 281 12.87 -8.19 9.29
CA ASN A 281 12.77 -8.23 7.83
C ASN A 281 11.39 -7.83 7.28
N MET A 282 10.45 -7.36 8.12
CA MET A 282 9.10 -7.10 7.65
C MET A 282 8.41 -6.02 8.50
N LEU A 283 7.81 -5.05 7.81
CA LEU A 283 6.81 -4.16 8.38
C LEU A 283 5.42 -4.64 7.97
N SER A 284 4.47 -4.63 8.88
CA SER A 284 3.11 -5.06 8.58
C SER A 284 2.05 -4.15 9.19
N LEU A 285 1.03 -3.86 8.39
CA LEU A 285 -0.17 -3.11 8.75
C LEU A 285 -1.37 -3.98 8.41
N LYS A 286 -2.21 -4.30 9.41
CA LYS A 286 -3.42 -5.13 9.24
C LYS A 286 -4.59 -4.50 9.96
N GLY A 287 -5.73 -4.39 9.30
CA GLY A 287 -6.94 -3.85 9.88
C GLY A 287 -8.07 -3.68 8.90
N TYR A 288 -8.78 -2.55 8.96
CA TYR A 288 -10.01 -2.34 8.18
C TYR A 288 -10.10 -0.93 7.61
N THR A 289 -10.79 -0.82 6.48
CA THR A 289 -11.08 0.45 5.81
C THR A 289 -12.56 0.59 5.58
N SER A 290 -13.17 1.67 6.07
CA SER A 290 -14.57 2.05 5.82
C SER A 290 -14.67 2.98 4.62
N LEU A 291 -15.79 2.88 3.89
CA LEU A 291 -16.14 3.80 2.82
C LEU A 291 -17.10 4.88 3.35
N ASN A 292 -17.00 6.07 2.80
CA ASN A 292 -17.99 7.13 3.05
C ASN A 292 -19.15 7.07 2.03
N ASP A 293 -20.19 7.87 2.24
CA ASP A 293 -21.32 7.95 1.32
C ASP A 293 -21.01 8.76 0.04
N PHE A 294 -19.84 9.38 0.01
CA PHE A 294 -19.38 10.18 -1.12
C PHE A 294 -18.73 9.27 -2.16
N THR A 295 -19.46 8.98 -3.24
CA THR A 295 -19.09 7.95 -4.21
C THR A 295 -18.83 8.48 -5.61
N GLU A 296 -18.60 9.79 -5.77
CA GLU A 296 -18.35 10.37 -7.09
C GLU A 296 -17.14 9.70 -7.78
N ASN A 297 -17.40 9.18 -8.97
CA ASN A 297 -16.39 8.66 -9.91
C ASN A 297 -15.45 7.55 -9.37
N SER A 298 -15.86 6.77 -8.38
CA SER A 298 -15.03 5.69 -7.82
C SER A 298 -15.61 4.30 -8.05
N TYR A 299 -14.75 3.37 -8.46
CA TYR A 299 -15.07 1.94 -8.60
C TYR A 299 -15.01 1.17 -7.26
N LEU A 300 -14.41 1.73 -6.21
CA LEU A 300 -14.22 1.04 -4.92
C LEU A 300 -15.54 0.58 -4.27
N PRO A 301 -16.62 1.39 -4.21
CA PRO A 301 -17.90 0.92 -3.67
C PRO A 301 -18.53 -0.21 -4.49
N ALA A 302 -18.35 -0.19 -5.81
CA ALA A 302 -18.80 -1.27 -6.68
C ALA A 302 -18.01 -2.55 -6.45
N LEU A 303 -16.70 -2.44 -6.33
CA LEU A 303 -15.79 -3.56 -6.00
C LEU A 303 -16.14 -4.18 -4.65
N LEU A 304 -16.35 -3.37 -3.60
CA LEU A 304 -16.75 -3.86 -2.28
C LEU A 304 -17.99 -4.78 -2.34
N ARG A 305 -18.98 -4.43 -3.17
CA ARG A 305 -20.23 -5.19 -3.34
C ARG A 305 -20.10 -6.39 -4.29
N SER A 306 -19.01 -6.48 -5.03
CA SER A 306 -18.81 -7.48 -6.08
C SER A 306 -18.10 -8.75 -5.61
N GLY A 307 -17.68 -8.81 -4.36
CA GLY A 307 -17.01 -9.97 -3.79
C GLY A 307 -15.50 -9.96 -3.94
N SER A 308 -14.90 -11.14 -4.05
CA SER A 308 -13.45 -11.31 -4.16
C SER A 308 -13.10 -12.55 -4.99
N HIS A 309 -11.90 -12.58 -5.56
CA HIS A 309 -11.41 -13.70 -6.36
C HIS A 309 -10.05 -14.19 -5.86
N PRO A 310 -9.68 -15.48 -6.03
CA PRO A 310 -8.30 -15.91 -5.83
C PRO A 310 -7.34 -15.14 -6.73
N VAL A 311 -6.24 -14.62 -6.17
CA VAL A 311 -5.18 -13.98 -6.93
C VAL A 311 -4.36 -15.07 -7.61
N THR A 312 -4.44 -15.18 -8.93
CA THR A 312 -3.80 -16.25 -9.71
C THR A 312 -3.03 -15.74 -10.93
N VAL A 313 -3.09 -14.45 -11.20
CA VAL A 313 -2.46 -13.79 -12.35
C VAL A 313 -0.93 -13.98 -12.41
N GLN A 314 -0.27 -14.23 -11.26
CA GLN A 314 1.16 -14.52 -11.17
C GLN A 314 1.60 -15.73 -11.99
N LYS A 315 0.68 -16.58 -12.41
CA LYS A 315 0.95 -17.73 -13.31
C LYS A 315 1.49 -17.30 -14.68
N VAL A 316 1.01 -16.15 -15.16
CA VAL A 316 1.34 -15.63 -16.50
C VAL A 316 2.11 -14.31 -16.45
N LEU A 317 2.11 -13.59 -15.34
CA LEU A 317 2.96 -12.43 -15.18
C LEU A 317 4.42 -12.85 -15.07
N SER A 318 5.26 -12.24 -15.88
CA SER A 318 6.70 -12.46 -15.86
C SER A 318 7.34 -12.01 -14.54
N ASN A 319 8.41 -12.64 -14.15
CA ASN A 319 9.27 -12.18 -13.05
C ASN A 319 9.86 -10.78 -13.30
N ARG A 320 9.81 -10.25 -14.54
CA ARG A 320 10.19 -8.85 -14.88
C ARG A 320 9.11 -7.82 -14.55
N THR A 321 7.98 -8.23 -14.00
CA THR A 321 6.93 -7.31 -13.55
C THR A 321 7.45 -6.42 -12.43
N ALA A 322 7.37 -5.11 -12.63
CA ALA A 322 7.79 -4.12 -11.65
C ALA A 322 6.66 -3.80 -10.65
N PHE A 323 5.42 -3.78 -11.15
CA PHE A 323 4.23 -3.46 -10.39
C PHE A 323 3.01 -4.11 -11.04
N TYR A 324 2.06 -4.57 -10.24
CA TYR A 324 0.73 -4.93 -10.74
C TYR A 324 -0.36 -4.63 -9.72
N VAL A 325 -1.55 -4.35 -10.24
CA VAL A 325 -2.80 -4.30 -9.47
C VAL A 325 -3.74 -5.33 -10.04
N ASP A 326 -4.29 -6.17 -9.19
CA ASP A 326 -5.31 -7.16 -9.50
C ASP A 326 -6.64 -6.78 -8.87
N MET A 327 -7.71 -6.86 -9.65
CA MET A 327 -9.09 -6.66 -9.22
C MET A 327 -9.82 -7.99 -9.26
N GLY A 328 -10.34 -8.41 -8.10
CA GLY A 328 -11.08 -9.64 -7.92
C GLY A 328 -12.56 -9.40 -7.64
N PHE A 329 -13.43 -10.11 -8.33
CA PHE A 329 -14.88 -10.09 -8.13
C PHE A 329 -15.51 -11.46 -8.44
N ASP A 330 -16.69 -11.74 -7.88
CA ASP A 330 -17.35 -13.05 -8.08
C ASP A 330 -17.90 -13.21 -9.50
N ASP A 331 -18.46 -12.12 -10.08
CA ASP A 331 -19.05 -12.12 -11.42
C ASP A 331 -18.87 -10.77 -12.13
N PRO A 332 -18.34 -10.75 -13.38
CA PRO A 332 -18.09 -9.51 -14.14
C PRO A 332 -19.33 -8.70 -14.45
N VAL A 333 -20.45 -9.36 -14.75
CA VAL A 333 -21.72 -8.67 -15.08
C VAL A 333 -22.28 -8.02 -13.83
N LYS A 334 -22.23 -8.72 -12.68
CA LYS A 334 -22.59 -8.15 -11.39
C LYS A 334 -21.72 -6.95 -11.02
N PHE A 335 -20.41 -7.03 -11.28
CA PHE A 335 -19.50 -5.90 -11.04
C PHE A 335 -19.93 -4.67 -11.84
N ILE A 336 -20.18 -4.80 -13.15
CA ILE A 336 -20.63 -3.68 -13.99
C ILE A 336 -21.99 -3.14 -13.54
N ASN A 337 -22.93 -3.99 -13.13
CA ASN A 337 -24.22 -3.53 -12.56
C ASN A 337 -23.98 -2.70 -11.29
N ASN A 338 -23.08 -3.15 -10.40
CA ASN A 338 -22.73 -2.38 -9.21
C ASN A 338 -22.03 -1.04 -9.56
N VAL A 339 -21.24 -0.98 -10.64
CA VAL A 339 -20.66 0.27 -11.15
C VAL A 339 -21.78 1.21 -11.63
N GLU A 340 -22.73 0.71 -12.42
CA GLU A 340 -23.89 1.49 -12.88
C GLU A 340 -24.69 2.03 -11.68
N ASP A 341 -24.98 1.21 -10.67
CA ASP A 341 -25.72 1.62 -9.46
C ASP A 341 -24.99 2.73 -8.67
N VAL A 342 -23.67 2.65 -8.59
CA VAL A 342 -22.84 3.69 -7.96
C VAL A 342 -22.89 4.98 -8.76
N LEU A 343 -22.72 4.91 -10.09
CA LEU A 343 -22.72 6.07 -10.97
C LEU A 343 -24.09 6.75 -11.06
N GLN A 344 -25.21 6.02 -10.88
CA GLN A 344 -26.56 6.60 -10.88
C GLN A 344 -26.77 7.69 -9.81
N LYS A 345 -25.92 7.72 -8.78
CA LYS A 345 -25.96 8.79 -7.77
C LYS A 345 -25.46 10.14 -8.33
N ASP A 346 -24.64 10.10 -9.38
CA ASP A 346 -24.16 11.26 -10.14
C ASP A 346 -24.67 11.14 -11.59
N LYS A 347 -25.72 11.92 -11.90
CA LYS A 347 -26.38 11.87 -13.20
C LYS A 347 -25.43 12.17 -14.36
N GLU A 348 -24.50 13.12 -14.20
CA GLU A 348 -23.55 13.50 -15.25
C GLU A 348 -22.56 12.37 -15.54
N ALA A 349 -22.02 11.75 -14.49
CA ALA A 349 -21.13 10.60 -14.60
C ALA A 349 -21.85 9.39 -15.22
N TYR A 350 -23.08 9.11 -14.80
CA TYR A 350 -23.88 8.02 -15.36
C TYR A 350 -24.21 8.22 -16.85
N ASP A 351 -24.68 9.43 -17.22
CA ASP A 351 -24.99 9.77 -18.61
C ASP A 351 -23.74 9.66 -19.51
N ALA A 352 -22.58 10.10 -19.00
CA ALA A 352 -21.30 9.96 -19.71
C ALA A 352 -20.88 8.49 -19.88
N PHE A 353 -21.06 7.67 -18.84
CA PHE A 353 -20.78 6.23 -18.88
C PHE A 353 -21.67 5.54 -19.92
N LYS A 354 -22.99 5.75 -19.87
CA LYS A 354 -23.96 5.15 -20.81
C LYS A 354 -23.69 5.59 -22.25
N LYS A 355 -23.43 6.88 -22.46
CA LYS A 355 -23.09 7.40 -23.79
C LYS A 355 -21.85 6.72 -24.37
N ASN A 356 -20.80 6.50 -23.59
CA ASN A 356 -19.60 5.84 -24.04
C ASN A 356 -19.84 4.34 -24.31
N TRP A 357 -20.63 3.68 -23.46
CA TRP A 357 -21.05 2.30 -23.64
C TRP A 357 -21.80 2.10 -24.96
N ASP A 358 -22.88 2.87 -25.19
CA ASP A 358 -23.70 2.81 -26.39
C ASP A 358 -22.89 3.17 -27.67
N LEU A 359 -21.94 4.10 -27.54
CA LEU A 359 -21.07 4.49 -28.66
C LEU A 359 -20.16 3.33 -29.10
N ILE A 360 -19.60 2.58 -28.16
CA ILE A 360 -18.74 1.44 -28.45
C ILE A 360 -19.58 0.32 -29.06
N GLU A 361 -20.73 -0.04 -28.47
CA GLU A 361 -21.60 -1.09 -29.01
C GLU A 361 -22.10 -0.76 -30.41
N LYS A 362 -22.54 0.48 -30.64
CA LYS A 362 -23.00 0.96 -31.93
C LYS A 362 -21.87 0.95 -32.99
N LYS A 363 -20.66 1.41 -32.59
CA LYS A 363 -19.51 1.48 -33.52
C LYS A 363 -19.03 0.12 -33.92
N LEU A 364 -18.93 -0.80 -32.95
CA LEU A 364 -18.41 -2.15 -33.16
C LEU A 364 -19.51 -3.16 -33.44
N LYS A 365 -20.79 -2.79 -33.36
CA LYS A 365 -21.93 -3.69 -33.55
C LYS A 365 -21.81 -4.98 -32.71
N ILE A 366 -21.42 -4.83 -31.46
CA ILE A 366 -21.31 -5.91 -30.49
C ILE A 366 -22.18 -5.59 -29.26
N ASP A 367 -22.50 -6.59 -28.49
CA ASP A 367 -23.01 -6.47 -27.13
C ASP A 367 -21.85 -6.69 -26.15
N ILE A 368 -21.48 -5.69 -25.35
CA ILE A 368 -20.34 -5.76 -24.45
C ILE A 368 -20.57 -6.84 -23.38
N ARG A 369 -21.79 -6.97 -22.87
CA ARG A 369 -22.10 -7.97 -21.83
C ARG A 369 -22.00 -9.38 -22.38
N GLU A 370 -22.53 -9.62 -23.58
CA GLU A 370 -22.49 -10.93 -24.25
C GLU A 370 -21.11 -11.25 -24.80
N ASN A 371 -20.50 -10.32 -25.56
CA ASN A 371 -19.28 -10.62 -26.31
C ASN A 371 -17.99 -10.39 -25.54
N PHE A 372 -18.02 -9.64 -24.41
CA PHE A 372 -16.81 -9.41 -23.62
C PHE A 372 -16.95 -9.92 -22.18
N LEU A 373 -17.96 -9.50 -21.41
CA LEU A 373 -18.07 -9.85 -19.99
C LEU A 373 -18.42 -11.32 -19.75
N SER A 374 -19.16 -11.98 -20.66
CA SER A 374 -19.68 -13.34 -20.47
C SER A 374 -18.60 -14.41 -20.26
N TRP A 375 -17.48 -14.27 -20.98
CA TRP A 375 -16.38 -15.24 -20.92
C TRP A 375 -15.34 -14.94 -19.83
N MET A 376 -15.36 -13.73 -19.25
CA MET A 376 -14.45 -13.37 -18.19
C MET A 376 -14.75 -14.16 -16.92
N SER A 377 -13.71 -14.54 -16.19
CA SER A 377 -13.80 -14.96 -14.79
C SER A 377 -13.88 -13.74 -13.87
N GLY A 378 -13.47 -13.84 -12.65
CA GLY A 378 -13.51 -12.74 -11.67
C GLY A 378 -12.16 -12.07 -11.42
N GLU A 379 -11.16 -12.23 -12.28
CA GLU A 379 -9.82 -11.70 -12.08
C GLU A 379 -9.39 -10.85 -13.29
N VAL A 380 -9.02 -9.59 -13.01
CA VAL A 380 -8.51 -8.63 -13.99
C VAL A 380 -7.32 -7.91 -13.41
N ALA A 381 -6.15 -8.05 -14.02
CA ALA A 381 -4.95 -7.39 -13.56
C ALA A 381 -4.43 -6.36 -14.57
N PHE A 382 -3.81 -5.32 -14.02
CA PHE A 382 -3.04 -4.33 -14.76
C PHE A 382 -1.61 -4.34 -14.23
N ALA A 383 -0.64 -4.51 -15.12
CA ALA A 383 0.77 -4.61 -14.72
C ALA A 383 1.66 -3.70 -15.55
N GLN A 384 2.73 -3.25 -14.93
CA GLN A 384 3.83 -2.56 -15.59
C GLN A 384 5.00 -3.53 -15.74
N TYR A 385 5.53 -3.58 -16.95
CA TYR A 385 6.51 -4.54 -17.40
C TYR A 385 7.83 -3.85 -17.77
N THR A 386 8.96 -4.53 -17.56
CA THR A 386 10.29 -4.04 -17.97
C THR A 386 10.86 -4.95 -19.04
N LEU A 387 11.15 -4.44 -20.24
CA LEU A 387 11.72 -5.20 -21.34
C LEU A 387 13.26 -5.34 -21.26
N GLY A 388 13.95 -4.42 -20.55
CA GLY A 388 15.40 -4.45 -20.40
C GLY A 388 15.94 -3.21 -19.70
N LEU A 389 17.24 -3.21 -19.37
CA LEU A 389 17.92 -2.11 -18.67
C LEU A 389 17.95 -0.78 -19.47
N LEU A 390 17.81 -0.84 -20.79
CA LEU A 390 17.86 0.31 -21.69
C LEU A 390 16.47 0.82 -22.11
N ASP A 391 15.42 0.02 -21.89
CA ASP A 391 14.07 0.40 -22.27
C ASP A 391 13.44 1.24 -21.16
N ARG A 392 13.39 2.55 -21.40
CA ARG A 392 12.76 3.53 -20.50
C ARG A 392 11.27 3.70 -20.79
N GLN A 393 10.69 2.87 -21.65
CA GLN A 393 9.26 2.94 -21.95
C GLN A 393 8.47 2.21 -20.89
N ASN A 394 7.34 2.81 -20.55
CA ASN A 394 6.36 2.19 -19.65
C ASN A 394 5.54 1.20 -20.47
N GLU A 395 5.94 -0.07 -20.43
CA GLU A 395 5.16 -1.14 -21.04
C GLU A 395 4.09 -1.63 -20.06
N PHE A 396 2.84 -1.55 -20.51
CA PHE A 396 1.69 -1.95 -19.71
C PHE A 396 0.98 -3.15 -20.32
N VAL A 397 0.53 -4.03 -19.46
CA VAL A 397 -0.31 -5.16 -19.82
C VAL A 397 -1.58 -5.20 -18.97
N ALA A 398 -2.69 -5.61 -19.58
CA ALA A 398 -3.84 -6.09 -18.84
C ALA A 398 -3.96 -7.60 -19.03
N VAL A 399 -4.29 -8.29 -17.95
CA VAL A 399 -4.47 -9.74 -17.93
C VAL A 399 -5.88 -10.04 -17.42
N ILE A 400 -6.66 -10.75 -18.21
CA ILE A 400 -8.03 -11.11 -17.88
C ILE A 400 -8.16 -12.63 -17.86
N LYS A 401 -8.58 -13.16 -16.72
CA LYS A 401 -8.83 -14.59 -16.57
C LYS A 401 -10.12 -15.00 -17.25
N MET A 402 -10.08 -16.10 -18.00
CA MET A 402 -11.23 -16.66 -18.71
C MET A 402 -11.93 -17.74 -17.88
N LYS A 403 -13.27 -17.80 -17.97
CA LYS A 403 -14.07 -18.93 -17.46
C LYS A 403 -13.86 -20.18 -18.32
N ASN A 404 -13.83 -19.97 -19.64
CA ASN A 404 -13.68 -21.00 -20.64
C ASN A 404 -12.94 -20.44 -21.86
N LYS A 405 -11.82 -21.04 -22.23
CA LYS A 405 -10.99 -20.62 -23.36
C LYS A 405 -11.74 -20.62 -24.69
N LYS A 406 -12.58 -21.64 -24.96
CA LYS A 406 -13.31 -21.75 -26.23
C LYS A 406 -14.32 -20.62 -26.40
N ASP A 407 -15.04 -20.28 -25.33
CA ASP A 407 -16.03 -19.19 -25.36
C ASP A 407 -15.33 -17.83 -25.49
N ALA A 408 -14.20 -17.64 -24.82
CA ALA A 408 -13.39 -16.44 -24.94
C ALA A 408 -12.88 -16.25 -26.38
N VAL A 409 -12.24 -17.25 -26.96
CA VAL A 409 -11.77 -17.21 -28.36
C VAL A 409 -12.89 -16.92 -29.34
N LYS A 410 -14.04 -17.60 -29.18
CA LYS A 410 -15.22 -17.35 -30.03
C LYS A 410 -15.67 -15.89 -29.97
N ASN A 411 -15.80 -15.35 -28.79
CA ASN A 411 -16.29 -13.98 -28.58
C ASN A 411 -15.25 -12.92 -28.99
N LEU A 412 -13.97 -13.12 -28.70
CA LEU A 412 -12.90 -12.25 -29.16
C LEU A 412 -12.82 -12.22 -30.69
N ASN A 413 -12.99 -13.37 -31.38
CA ASN A 413 -13.08 -13.43 -32.86
C ASN A 413 -14.29 -12.64 -33.37
N ILE A 414 -15.45 -12.68 -32.71
CA ILE A 414 -16.61 -11.85 -33.11
C ILE A 414 -16.25 -10.37 -33.04
N ILE A 415 -15.58 -9.93 -31.96
CA ILE A 415 -15.15 -8.55 -31.79
C ILE A 415 -14.13 -8.17 -32.87
N GLU A 416 -13.12 -9.01 -33.12
CA GLU A 416 -12.10 -8.79 -34.14
C GLU A 416 -12.71 -8.68 -35.53
N GLU A 417 -13.61 -9.60 -35.90
CA GLU A 417 -14.31 -9.53 -37.17
C GLU A 417 -15.15 -8.26 -37.30
N SER A 418 -15.78 -7.82 -36.23
CA SER A 418 -16.54 -6.58 -36.22
C SER A 418 -15.65 -5.36 -36.44
N ILE A 419 -14.50 -5.28 -35.74
CA ILE A 419 -13.50 -4.24 -35.93
C ILE A 419 -13.04 -4.24 -37.41
N ARG A 420 -12.69 -5.40 -37.98
CA ARG A 420 -12.25 -5.53 -39.35
C ARG A 420 -13.30 -5.08 -40.40
N LYS A 421 -14.60 -5.29 -40.12
CA LYS A 421 -15.71 -4.90 -40.99
C LYS A 421 -16.08 -3.41 -40.89
N HIS A 422 -15.92 -2.81 -39.73
CA HIS A 422 -16.45 -1.47 -39.41
C HIS A 422 -15.38 -0.40 -39.21
N THR A 423 -14.10 -0.77 -39.27
CA THR A 423 -12.97 0.16 -39.19
C THR A 423 -12.04 0.00 -40.39
N PRO A 424 -11.27 1.03 -40.79
CA PRO A 424 -10.30 0.91 -41.88
C PRO A 424 -9.07 0.05 -41.53
N VAL A 425 -9.00 -0.47 -40.30
CA VAL A 425 -7.86 -1.22 -39.79
C VAL A 425 -7.85 -2.61 -40.40
N LYS A 426 -6.76 -2.94 -41.13
CA LYS A 426 -6.46 -4.26 -41.62
C LYS A 426 -5.24 -4.79 -40.90
N PHE A 427 -5.42 -5.82 -40.13
CA PHE A 427 -4.35 -6.41 -39.33
C PHE A 427 -4.17 -7.90 -39.70
N LYS A 428 -2.92 -8.37 -39.71
CA LYS A 428 -2.60 -9.78 -39.90
C LYS A 428 -2.23 -10.38 -38.54
N THR A 429 -2.83 -11.50 -38.20
CA THR A 429 -2.47 -12.30 -37.02
C THR A 429 -1.00 -12.71 -37.11
N ILE A 430 -0.27 -12.61 -35.97
CA ILE A 430 1.10 -13.07 -35.87
C ILE A 430 1.07 -14.39 -35.13
N GLU A 431 1.81 -15.35 -35.67
CA GLU A 431 2.07 -16.62 -35.01
C GLU A 431 3.50 -16.63 -34.45
N TYR A 432 3.62 -16.96 -33.19
CA TYR A 432 4.91 -17.12 -32.52
C TYR A 432 4.86 -18.31 -31.56
N GLU A 433 5.69 -19.32 -31.79
CA GLU A 433 5.85 -20.48 -30.90
C GLU A 433 4.52 -21.16 -30.51
N GLY A 434 3.56 -21.18 -31.45
CA GLY A 434 2.23 -21.75 -31.24
C GLY A 434 1.23 -20.84 -30.55
N TYR A 435 1.58 -19.57 -30.33
CA TYR A 435 0.71 -18.52 -29.84
C TYR A 435 0.35 -17.55 -30.94
N GLU A 436 -0.92 -17.14 -30.98
CA GLU A 436 -1.41 -16.14 -31.91
C GLU A 436 -1.51 -14.77 -31.21
N ILE A 437 -1.02 -13.71 -31.90
CA ILE A 437 -1.17 -12.32 -31.43
C ILE A 437 -2.13 -11.63 -32.41
N HIS A 438 -3.18 -11.07 -31.84
CA HIS A 438 -4.27 -10.39 -32.53
C HIS A 438 -4.30 -8.91 -32.19
N PHE A 439 -4.89 -8.09 -33.04
CA PHE A 439 -5.06 -6.67 -32.84
C PHE A 439 -6.50 -6.30 -32.49
N LEU A 440 -6.67 -5.49 -31.43
CA LEU A 440 -7.97 -5.09 -30.93
C LEU A 440 -8.05 -3.56 -30.78
N GLU A 441 -8.44 -2.84 -31.84
CA GLU A 441 -8.59 -1.38 -31.77
C GLU A 441 -9.88 -1.00 -31.03
N MET A 442 -9.79 -0.86 -29.70
CA MET A 442 -10.91 -0.52 -28.84
C MET A 442 -10.53 0.63 -27.89
N LYS A 443 -10.31 1.83 -28.46
CA LYS A 443 -9.92 3.02 -27.68
C LYS A 443 -10.94 3.34 -26.58
N GLY A 444 -10.46 3.49 -25.34
CA GLY A 444 -11.26 3.83 -24.17
C GLY A 444 -12.09 2.68 -23.60
N PHE A 445 -12.07 1.50 -24.22
CA PHE A 445 -12.87 0.34 -23.78
C PHE A 445 -12.47 -0.18 -22.40
N PHE A 446 -11.18 -0.42 -22.18
CA PHE A 446 -10.69 -0.91 -20.91
C PHE A 446 -10.90 0.12 -19.77
N ARG A 447 -10.75 1.42 -20.08
CA ARG A 447 -11.07 2.49 -19.15
C ARG A 447 -12.54 2.50 -18.76
N LEU A 448 -13.44 2.28 -19.71
CA LEU A 448 -14.88 2.24 -19.47
C LEU A 448 -15.25 1.11 -18.50
N LEU A 449 -14.64 -0.07 -18.64
CA LEU A 449 -14.95 -1.25 -17.84
C LEU A 449 -14.24 -1.26 -16.47
N PHE A 450 -12.97 -0.87 -16.44
CA PHE A 450 -12.08 -1.10 -15.29
C PHE A 450 -11.50 0.19 -14.68
N GLY A 451 -11.90 1.34 -15.21
CA GLY A 451 -11.48 2.64 -14.68
C GLY A 451 -10.20 3.20 -15.29
N LYS A 452 -9.79 4.36 -14.76
CA LYS A 452 -8.77 5.23 -15.36
C LYS A 452 -7.38 4.60 -15.48
N MET A 453 -7.02 3.68 -14.61
CA MET A 453 -5.72 2.98 -14.66
C MET A 453 -5.52 2.28 -16.02
N PHE A 454 -6.59 1.75 -16.62
CA PHE A 454 -6.57 1.06 -17.90
C PHE A 454 -6.59 1.99 -19.13
N ASP A 455 -6.59 3.31 -18.94
CA ASP A 455 -6.55 4.29 -20.05
C ASP A 455 -5.24 4.22 -20.87
N LYS A 456 -4.19 3.63 -20.25
CA LYS A 456 -2.93 3.35 -20.96
C LYS A 456 -3.06 2.32 -22.08
N LEU A 457 -4.12 1.51 -22.11
CA LEU A 457 -4.39 0.49 -23.12
C LEU A 457 -5.35 1.03 -24.19
N ASN A 458 -4.83 1.79 -25.13
CA ASN A 458 -5.63 2.49 -26.14
C ASN A 458 -5.88 1.67 -27.42
N LYS A 459 -4.86 0.93 -27.89
CA LYS A 459 -4.89 0.13 -29.11
C LYS A 459 -4.22 -1.22 -28.85
N PRO A 460 -4.78 -2.03 -27.97
CA PRO A 460 -4.09 -3.24 -27.55
C PRO A 460 -4.07 -4.31 -28.62
N TYR A 461 -2.96 -5.02 -28.66
CA TYR A 461 -2.85 -6.39 -29.16
C TYR A 461 -3.22 -7.35 -28.04
N TYR A 462 -3.62 -8.57 -28.36
CA TYR A 462 -3.82 -9.59 -27.35
C TYR A 462 -3.29 -10.96 -27.81
N THR A 463 -2.96 -11.76 -26.82
CA THR A 463 -2.66 -13.18 -26.97
C THR A 463 -3.34 -13.97 -25.86
N ILE A 464 -3.41 -15.28 -26.01
CA ILE A 464 -3.99 -16.16 -25.00
C ILE A 464 -2.89 -17.08 -24.46
N ILE A 465 -2.59 -16.94 -23.17
CA ILE A 465 -1.65 -17.80 -22.43
C ILE A 465 -2.46 -18.58 -21.40
N GLU A 466 -2.55 -19.89 -21.55
CA GLU A 466 -3.41 -20.80 -20.76
C GLU A 466 -4.88 -20.36 -20.73
N ASP A 467 -5.38 -19.98 -19.54
CA ASP A 467 -6.74 -19.48 -19.28
C ASP A 467 -6.78 -17.95 -19.08
N TYR A 468 -5.78 -17.23 -19.62
CA TYR A 468 -5.68 -15.78 -19.56
C TYR A 468 -5.60 -15.14 -20.94
N ALA A 469 -6.40 -14.11 -21.16
CA ALA A 469 -6.23 -13.18 -22.27
C ALA A 469 -5.34 -12.02 -21.82
N VAL A 470 -4.22 -11.83 -22.50
CA VAL A 470 -3.18 -10.85 -22.17
C VAL A 470 -3.18 -9.76 -23.21
N PHE A 471 -3.33 -8.50 -22.80
CA PHE A 471 -3.43 -7.34 -23.68
C PHE A 471 -2.27 -6.38 -23.44
N SER A 472 -1.67 -5.85 -24.50
CA SER A 472 -0.67 -4.78 -24.47
C SER A 472 -0.75 -3.91 -25.73
N ASN A 473 -0.34 -2.64 -25.63
CA ASN A 473 -0.15 -1.81 -26.84
C ASN A 473 1.11 -2.20 -27.63
N SER A 474 1.98 -3.02 -27.07
CA SER A 474 3.26 -3.44 -27.62
C SER A 474 3.24 -4.93 -27.91
N THR A 475 3.51 -5.29 -29.15
CA THR A 475 3.68 -6.70 -29.55
C THR A 475 4.96 -7.27 -28.97
N ALA A 476 6.03 -6.48 -28.87
CA ALA A 476 7.29 -6.88 -28.23
C ALA A 476 7.07 -7.31 -26.78
N THR A 477 6.21 -6.59 -26.05
CA THR A 477 5.83 -6.95 -24.68
C THR A 477 5.12 -8.31 -24.63
N LEU A 478 4.15 -8.56 -25.55
CA LEU A 478 3.46 -9.84 -25.60
C LEU A 478 4.39 -10.99 -25.96
N LEU A 479 5.28 -10.79 -26.93
CA LEU A 479 6.28 -11.78 -27.32
C LEU A 479 7.22 -12.12 -26.16
N SER A 480 7.69 -11.09 -25.45
CA SER A 480 8.53 -11.28 -24.27
C SER A 480 7.79 -12.04 -23.16
N MET A 481 6.50 -11.76 -22.93
CA MET A 481 5.71 -12.49 -21.95
C MET A 481 5.49 -13.96 -22.35
N ILE A 482 5.24 -14.23 -23.64
CA ILE A 482 5.14 -15.61 -24.15
C ILE A 482 6.45 -16.37 -23.87
N GLU A 483 7.58 -15.75 -24.17
CA GLU A 483 8.90 -16.37 -23.97
C GLU A 483 9.20 -16.61 -22.49
N ASP A 484 8.95 -15.61 -21.63
CA ASP A 484 9.12 -15.76 -20.18
C ASP A 484 8.23 -16.87 -19.63
N TYR A 485 6.98 -16.95 -20.09
CA TYR A 485 6.07 -18.01 -19.69
C TYR A 485 6.60 -19.40 -20.13
N ARG A 486 7.06 -19.56 -21.36
CA ARG A 486 7.64 -20.81 -21.88
C ARG A 486 8.89 -21.25 -21.14
N LEU A 487 9.73 -20.30 -20.74
CA LEU A 487 10.94 -20.54 -19.95
C LEU A 487 10.67 -20.72 -18.45
N GLY A 488 9.41 -20.62 -18.01
CA GLY A 488 9.06 -20.72 -16.60
C GLY A 488 9.51 -19.51 -15.76
N GLN A 489 9.75 -18.37 -16.41
CA GLN A 489 10.19 -17.14 -15.73
C GLN A 489 8.99 -16.28 -15.34
N THR A 490 8.05 -16.86 -14.62
CA THR A 490 6.85 -16.18 -14.10
C THR A 490 6.99 -15.89 -12.62
N LEU A 491 6.16 -14.95 -12.11
CA LEU A 491 6.11 -14.65 -10.67
C LEU A 491 5.73 -15.89 -9.84
N GLU A 492 4.89 -16.79 -10.39
CA GLU A 492 4.56 -18.06 -9.70
C GLU A 492 5.80 -18.93 -9.43
N LYS A 493 6.84 -18.85 -10.27
CA LYS A 493 8.10 -19.61 -10.11
C LYS A 493 9.16 -18.87 -9.30
N ASP A 494 8.97 -17.59 -9.04
CA ASP A 494 9.85 -16.77 -8.21
C ASP A 494 9.69 -17.15 -6.73
N LYS A 495 10.77 -17.58 -6.09
CA LYS A 495 10.76 -18.06 -4.70
C LYS A 495 10.54 -16.94 -3.70
N ASP A 496 11.14 -15.78 -3.93
CA ASP A 496 11.07 -14.63 -3.03
C ASP A 496 9.66 -14.01 -3.07
N PHE A 497 9.12 -13.86 -4.29
CA PHE A 497 7.73 -13.48 -4.46
C PHE A 497 6.76 -14.44 -3.76
N ASN A 498 6.93 -15.76 -3.94
CA ASN A 498 6.06 -16.75 -3.31
C ASN A 498 6.16 -16.75 -1.78
N GLN A 499 7.35 -16.48 -1.23
CA GLN A 499 7.52 -16.34 0.22
C GLN A 499 6.79 -15.10 0.73
N PHE A 500 6.92 -13.97 0.03
CA PHE A 500 6.23 -12.72 0.35
C PHE A 500 4.71 -12.86 0.27
N MET A 501 4.19 -13.56 -0.73
CA MET A 501 2.74 -13.78 -0.92
C MET A 501 2.06 -14.58 0.21
N LYS A 502 2.80 -15.33 1.04
CA LYS A 502 2.24 -16.06 2.19
C LYS A 502 1.68 -15.13 3.28
N GLU A 503 2.07 -13.86 3.29
CA GLU A 503 1.58 -12.87 4.25
C GLU A 503 0.14 -12.42 3.96
N PHE A 504 -0.34 -12.65 2.73
CA PHE A 504 -1.65 -12.18 2.25
C PHE A 504 -2.72 -13.28 2.26
N ASN A 505 -3.98 -12.87 2.16
CA ASN A 505 -5.08 -13.80 1.93
C ASN A 505 -5.04 -14.31 0.49
N ASN A 506 -5.49 -15.55 0.29
CA ASN A 506 -5.56 -16.16 -1.04
C ASN A 506 -6.58 -15.47 -1.97
N ARG A 507 -7.58 -14.79 -1.41
CA ARG A 507 -8.62 -14.07 -2.16
C ARG A 507 -8.51 -12.59 -1.88
N SER A 508 -8.76 -11.80 -2.92
CA SER A 508 -8.68 -10.34 -2.85
C SER A 508 -9.80 -9.69 -3.68
N THR A 509 -10.25 -8.53 -3.26
CA THR A 509 -11.04 -7.60 -4.08
C THR A 509 -10.13 -6.64 -4.84
N VAL A 510 -9.06 -6.17 -4.19
CA VAL A 510 -7.97 -5.42 -4.83
C VAL A 510 -6.66 -5.89 -4.21
N PHE A 511 -5.72 -6.27 -5.05
CA PHE A 511 -4.38 -6.61 -4.65
C PHE A 511 -3.37 -5.79 -5.46
N ALA A 512 -2.41 -5.18 -4.81
CA ALA A 512 -1.31 -4.47 -5.46
C ALA A 512 0.03 -5.00 -4.96
N TYR A 513 0.94 -5.23 -5.88
CA TYR A 513 2.31 -5.67 -5.62
C TYR A 513 3.29 -4.75 -6.32
N THR A 514 4.40 -4.46 -5.66
CA THR A 514 5.50 -3.69 -6.24
C THR A 514 6.82 -4.36 -5.92
N ASN A 515 7.60 -4.64 -6.95
CA ASN A 515 9.03 -4.90 -6.80
C ASN A 515 9.76 -3.56 -6.94
N MET A 516 10.20 -3.00 -5.82
CA MET A 516 10.72 -1.65 -5.79
C MET A 516 12.03 -1.50 -6.57
N ARG A 517 12.87 -2.54 -6.58
CA ARG A 517 14.13 -2.53 -7.35
C ARG A 517 13.90 -2.40 -8.85
N LYS A 518 12.80 -3.00 -9.37
CA LYS A 518 12.37 -2.90 -10.77
C LYS A 518 11.56 -1.64 -11.03
N PHE A 519 10.74 -1.21 -10.07
CA PHE A 519 9.85 -0.06 -10.21
C PHE A 519 10.58 1.28 -10.08
N PHE A 520 11.60 1.37 -9.22
CA PHE A 520 12.28 2.62 -8.92
C PHE A 520 12.80 3.36 -10.17
N PRO A 521 13.49 2.72 -11.13
CA PRO A 521 13.93 3.40 -12.36
C PRO A 521 12.76 3.93 -13.21
N LEU A 522 11.60 3.29 -13.15
CA LEU A 522 10.41 3.67 -13.91
C LEU A 522 9.68 4.88 -13.31
N ILE A 523 9.88 5.17 -12.02
CA ILE A 523 9.29 6.34 -11.34
C ILE A 523 9.67 7.64 -12.05
N ARG A 524 10.87 7.70 -12.67
CA ARG A 524 11.32 8.85 -13.45
C ARG A 524 10.30 9.32 -14.50
N ASN A 525 9.52 8.39 -15.07
CA ASN A 525 8.55 8.68 -16.12
C ASN A 525 7.25 9.34 -15.59
N PHE A 526 7.07 9.36 -14.26
CA PHE A 526 5.86 9.86 -13.59
C PHE A 526 6.11 11.13 -12.77
N VAL A 527 7.36 11.53 -12.57
CA VAL A 527 7.73 12.66 -11.70
C VAL A 527 8.54 13.71 -12.46
N SER A 528 8.56 14.95 -11.94
CA SER A 528 9.39 16.01 -12.48
C SER A 528 10.89 15.68 -12.34
N ALA A 529 11.74 16.34 -13.15
CA ALA A 529 13.19 16.14 -13.07
C ALA A 529 13.76 16.46 -11.68
N SER A 530 13.25 17.51 -11.02
CA SER A 530 13.65 17.88 -9.65
C SER A 530 13.22 16.85 -8.62
N SER A 531 11.99 16.34 -8.75
CA SER A 531 11.49 15.25 -7.87
C SER A 531 12.28 13.97 -8.06
N TRP A 532 12.66 13.67 -9.30
CA TRP A 532 13.50 12.50 -9.60
C TRP A 532 14.88 12.61 -8.96
N GLN A 533 15.52 13.78 -9.04
CA GLN A 533 16.82 14.03 -8.40
C GLN A 533 16.72 13.80 -6.88
N ASN A 534 15.69 14.36 -6.22
CA ASN A 534 15.47 14.15 -4.79
C ASN A 534 15.27 12.67 -4.44
N LEU A 535 14.55 11.92 -5.28
CA LEU A 535 14.35 10.47 -5.08
C LEU A 535 15.64 9.68 -5.26
N GLN A 536 16.52 10.07 -6.20
CA GLN A 536 17.83 9.44 -6.38
C GLN A 536 18.75 9.67 -5.18
N GLU A 537 18.74 10.89 -4.61
CA GLU A 537 19.49 11.18 -3.38
C GLU A 537 19.02 10.37 -2.18
N ASP A 538 17.73 10.01 -2.14
CA ASP A 538 17.10 9.24 -1.08
C ASP A 538 16.81 7.78 -1.51
N GLN A 539 17.46 7.27 -2.55
CA GLN A 539 17.17 5.94 -3.12
C GLN A 539 17.28 4.81 -2.08
N ASN A 540 18.24 4.87 -1.18
CA ASN A 540 18.44 3.86 -0.14
C ASN A 540 17.25 3.77 0.82
N PHE A 541 16.59 4.90 1.11
CA PHE A 541 15.35 4.95 1.90
C PHE A 541 14.19 4.20 1.22
N VAL A 542 14.16 4.19 -0.12
CA VAL A 542 13.09 3.54 -0.90
C VAL A 542 13.44 2.08 -1.17
N LEU A 543 14.68 1.81 -1.58
CA LEU A 543 15.14 0.48 -2.01
C LEU A 543 15.34 -0.52 -0.86
N CYS A 544 15.39 -0.05 0.40
CA CYS A 544 15.38 -0.95 1.56
C CYS A 544 14.04 -1.70 1.75
N PHE A 545 13.02 -1.38 0.94
CA PHE A 545 11.77 -2.14 0.83
C PHE A 545 11.67 -2.79 -0.55
N PRO A 546 12.41 -3.88 -0.83
CA PRO A 546 12.46 -4.49 -2.16
C PRO A 546 11.12 -4.98 -2.66
N GLN A 547 10.26 -5.46 -1.77
CA GLN A 547 8.89 -5.88 -2.09
C GLN A 547 7.89 -5.21 -1.17
N THR A 548 6.83 -4.67 -1.75
CA THR A 548 5.68 -4.17 -1.00
C THR A 548 4.38 -4.72 -1.60
N GLY A 549 3.40 -4.95 -0.73
CA GLY A 549 2.09 -5.43 -1.15
C GLY A 549 0.97 -4.80 -0.36
N PHE A 550 -0.16 -4.58 -1.02
CA PHE A 550 -1.36 -4.03 -0.45
C PHE A 550 -2.56 -4.87 -0.86
N GLN A 551 -3.43 -5.20 0.08
CA GLN A 551 -4.62 -6.02 -0.17
C GLN A 551 -5.85 -5.42 0.48
N LEU A 552 -6.93 -5.36 -0.30
CA LEU A 552 -8.29 -5.08 0.16
C LEU A 552 -9.16 -6.32 -0.11
N THR A 553 -9.83 -6.83 0.91
CA THR A 553 -10.81 -7.90 0.75
C THR A 553 -12.15 -7.42 1.28
N GLY A 554 -13.17 -7.39 0.43
CA GLY A 554 -14.51 -6.93 0.81
C GLY A 554 -15.14 -7.80 1.89
N GLU A 555 -15.51 -7.19 3.00
CA GLU A 555 -16.25 -7.81 4.11
C GLU A 555 -17.45 -6.93 4.48
N LYS A 556 -18.65 -7.30 4.03
CA LYS A 556 -19.90 -6.55 4.26
C LYS A 556 -19.80 -5.10 3.79
N GLU A 557 -19.67 -4.15 4.73
CA GLU A 557 -19.70 -2.70 4.48
C GLU A 557 -18.29 -2.07 4.45
N MET A 558 -17.22 -2.87 4.60
CA MET A 558 -15.84 -2.38 4.66
C MET A 558 -14.85 -3.38 4.07
N PHE A 559 -13.59 -2.96 3.93
CA PHE A 559 -12.50 -3.83 3.49
C PHE A 559 -11.64 -4.32 4.66
N ASP A 560 -11.35 -5.64 4.75
CA ASP A 560 -10.13 -6.13 5.41
C ASP A 560 -8.95 -5.57 4.62
N THR A 561 -8.07 -4.86 5.31
CA THR A 561 -6.98 -4.09 4.72
C THR A 561 -5.65 -4.59 5.24
N ARG A 562 -4.74 -4.92 4.34
CA ARG A 562 -3.39 -5.41 4.67
C ARG A 562 -2.36 -4.68 3.83
N TRP A 563 -1.27 -4.32 4.47
CA TRP A 563 -0.06 -3.86 3.81
C TRP A 563 1.16 -4.52 4.45
N PHE A 564 2.09 -4.93 3.59
CA PHE A 564 3.38 -5.46 4.00
C PHE A 564 4.49 -4.82 3.20
N GLY A 565 5.61 -4.56 3.86
CA GLY A 565 6.85 -4.15 3.25
C GLY A 565 7.97 -5.06 3.74
N GLU A 566 8.56 -5.83 2.85
CA GLU A 566 9.78 -6.59 3.13
C GLU A 566 10.92 -5.60 3.35
N PHE A 567 11.72 -5.81 4.39
CA PHE A 567 12.88 -5.00 4.69
C PHE A 567 14.14 -5.79 4.42
N ASP A 568 14.96 -5.29 3.50
CA ASP A 568 16.26 -5.87 3.13
C ASP A 568 17.20 -4.76 2.68
N VAL A 569 18.32 -4.64 3.36
CA VAL A 569 19.33 -3.63 3.04
C VAL A 569 20.26 -4.20 1.98
N LEU A 570 20.38 -3.49 0.86
CA LEU A 570 21.41 -3.79 -0.11
C LEU A 570 22.78 -3.70 0.59
N PRO A 571 23.69 -4.69 0.43
CA PRO A 571 25.05 -4.55 0.90
C PRO A 571 25.60 -3.23 0.34
N ALA A 572 26.27 -2.45 1.20
CA ALA A 572 27.01 -1.29 0.74
C ALA A 572 27.89 -1.76 -0.42
N ALA A 573 27.78 -1.08 -1.57
CA ALA A 573 28.76 -1.30 -2.62
C ALA A 573 30.13 -1.06 -1.95
N GLU A 574 30.90 -2.12 -1.77
CA GLU A 574 32.30 -1.94 -1.45
C GLU A 574 32.83 -1.04 -2.54
N GLU A 575 33.38 0.13 -2.16
CA GLU A 575 34.20 0.92 -3.06
C GLU A 575 35.37 0.03 -3.46
N SER A 576 35.14 -0.84 -4.41
CA SER A 576 36.20 -1.59 -5.09
C SER A 576 36.79 -0.58 -6.08
N ASP A 577 37.98 -0.06 -5.72
CA ASP A 577 38.91 0.45 -6.70
C ASP A 577 38.93 -0.53 -7.88
N ASP A 578 38.58 -0.02 -9.06
CA ASP A 578 38.89 -0.58 -10.37
C ASP A 578 38.80 -2.13 -10.51
N GLU A 579 37.58 -2.64 -10.48
CA GLU A 579 37.16 -3.74 -11.36
C GLU A 579 35.65 -3.62 -11.53
N GLU A 580 35.17 -3.27 -12.73
CA GLU A 580 33.81 -3.47 -13.17
C GLU A 580 33.47 -4.96 -12.91
N THR A 581 33.01 -5.28 -11.70
CA THR A 581 32.35 -6.55 -11.43
C THR A 581 31.11 -6.51 -12.30
N GLU A 582 31.18 -7.25 -13.41
CA GLU A 582 30.05 -7.70 -14.17
C GLU A 582 29.01 -8.21 -13.14
N ALA A 583 28.09 -7.32 -12.68
CA ALA A 583 26.84 -7.78 -12.11
C ALA A 583 26.28 -8.75 -13.13
N GLU A 584 26.00 -9.96 -12.71
CA GLU A 584 25.48 -11.05 -13.52
C GLU A 584 24.51 -10.54 -14.58
N THR A 585 25.01 -10.13 -15.72
CA THR A 585 24.27 -9.86 -16.96
C THR A 585 24.08 -11.21 -17.65
N VAL A 586 23.59 -12.17 -16.86
CA VAL A 586 23.19 -13.46 -17.39
C VAL A 586 21.89 -13.23 -18.14
N ASP A 587 21.93 -13.51 -19.43
CA ASP A 587 20.82 -13.75 -20.36
C ASP A 587 20.00 -12.60 -20.95
N PHE A 588 20.28 -11.33 -20.72
CA PHE A 588 19.52 -10.26 -21.40
C PHE A 588 19.93 -10.03 -22.87
N VAL A 589 21.15 -10.43 -23.26
CA VAL A 589 21.70 -10.11 -24.59
C VAL A 589 21.09 -10.96 -25.70
N ASP A 590 20.81 -12.23 -25.44
CA ASP A 590 20.27 -13.16 -26.46
C ASP A 590 18.76 -12.93 -26.74
N ARG A 591 18.04 -12.31 -25.80
CA ARG A 591 16.59 -12.03 -25.95
C ARG A 591 16.28 -10.76 -26.74
N GLU A 592 17.11 -9.73 -26.63
CA GLU A 592 16.93 -8.53 -27.45
C GLU A 592 17.04 -8.86 -28.95
N ASP A 593 17.86 -9.84 -29.33
CA ASP A 593 18.00 -10.21 -30.73
C ASP A 593 16.74 -10.93 -31.26
N VAL A 594 16.11 -11.80 -30.47
CA VAL A 594 14.87 -12.48 -30.83
C VAL A 594 13.70 -11.48 -30.93
N LEU A 595 13.58 -10.54 -29.98
CA LEU A 595 12.54 -9.53 -29.98
C LEU A 595 12.71 -8.53 -31.15
N GLN A 596 13.95 -8.19 -31.52
CA GLN A 596 14.22 -7.31 -32.66
C GLN A 596 13.92 -7.99 -33.98
N ASP A 597 14.13 -9.29 -34.14
CA ASP A 597 13.77 -10.05 -35.34
C ASP A 597 12.25 -10.12 -35.57
N LEU A 598 11.46 -10.03 -34.49
CA LEU A 598 10.00 -10.10 -34.51
C LEU A 598 9.32 -8.75 -34.74
N GLU A 599 9.94 -7.62 -34.34
CA GLU A 599 9.47 -6.27 -34.71
C GLU A 599 9.44 -6.02 -36.21
N LEU A 600 10.13 -6.84 -37.01
CA LEU A 600 10.18 -6.74 -38.45
C LEU A 600 8.89 -7.10 -39.20
N PHE A 601 7.96 -7.77 -38.56
CA PHE A 601 6.68 -8.16 -39.19
C PHE A 601 5.67 -7.02 -39.33
N TYR A 602 5.96 -5.82 -38.74
CA TYR A 602 5.03 -4.66 -38.71
C TYR A 602 5.47 -3.51 -39.60
N LEU A 603 5.38 -3.69 -40.90
CA LEU A 603 5.80 -2.70 -41.88
C LEU A 603 4.63 -1.83 -42.33
N GLU A 604 4.23 -0.81 -41.58
CA GLU A 604 3.26 0.18 -42.05
C GLU A 604 3.87 1.41 -42.72
N LYS A 605 5.16 1.66 -42.60
CA LYS A 605 5.75 2.93 -43.07
C LYS A 605 7.11 2.76 -43.74
N PHE A 606 7.12 2.32 -44.98
CA PHE A 606 8.31 2.36 -45.85
C PHE A 606 8.39 3.66 -46.62
N GLN A 607 9.54 4.34 -46.55
CA GLN A 607 9.98 5.29 -47.55
C GLN A 607 11.20 4.69 -48.28
N GLY A 608 10.98 4.14 -49.47
CA GLY A 608 12.01 3.43 -50.23
C GLY A 608 12.44 2.14 -49.51
N ASN A 609 13.75 2.03 -49.20
CA ASN A 609 14.32 0.91 -48.46
C ASN A 609 14.54 1.20 -46.98
N VAL A 610 14.00 2.29 -46.44
CA VAL A 610 14.12 2.65 -45.04
C VAL A 610 12.80 2.48 -44.31
N TYR A 611 12.78 1.67 -43.30
CA TYR A 611 11.67 1.53 -42.37
C TYR A 611 11.83 2.53 -41.22
N THR A 612 10.79 3.32 -40.95
CA THR A 612 10.77 4.32 -39.88
C THR A 612 9.67 4.04 -38.87
N GLU A 613 10.04 3.93 -37.62
CA GLU A 613 9.17 3.78 -36.47
C GLU A 613 9.02 5.12 -35.74
N PHE A 614 7.83 5.37 -35.17
CA PHE A 614 7.53 6.64 -34.52
C PHE A 614 7.06 6.40 -33.08
N TYR A 615 7.33 7.35 -32.20
CA TYR A 615 6.70 7.47 -30.89
C TYR A 615 5.23 7.92 -31.02
N ASP A 616 4.46 7.81 -29.93
CA ASP A 616 3.04 8.22 -29.90
C ASP A 616 2.82 9.71 -30.19
N ASP A 617 3.81 10.56 -29.95
CA ASP A 617 3.81 12.00 -30.28
C ASP A 617 4.15 12.30 -31.75
N GLY A 618 4.42 11.26 -32.55
CA GLY A 618 4.80 11.39 -33.97
C GLY A 618 6.29 11.67 -34.20
N SER A 619 7.12 11.77 -33.16
CA SER A 619 8.57 11.87 -33.29
C SER A 619 9.19 10.52 -33.73
N VAL A 620 10.33 10.56 -34.42
CA VAL A 620 10.98 9.35 -34.95
C VAL A 620 11.61 8.56 -33.82
N LYS A 621 11.20 7.29 -33.66
CA LYS A 621 11.75 6.33 -32.67
C LYS A 621 12.95 5.59 -33.22
N SER A 622 12.81 4.99 -34.43
CA SER A 622 13.93 4.30 -35.08
C SER A 622 13.89 4.38 -36.60
N LYS A 623 15.03 4.20 -37.24
CA LYS A 623 15.19 4.04 -38.69
C LYS A 623 16.05 2.84 -38.99
N SER A 624 15.56 1.93 -39.87
CA SER A 624 16.26 0.73 -40.29
C SER A 624 16.32 0.65 -41.81
N GLU A 625 17.49 0.46 -42.39
CA GLU A 625 17.61 0.09 -43.80
C GLU A 625 17.22 -1.38 -43.98
N MET A 626 16.37 -1.63 -44.97
CA MET A 626 15.77 -2.95 -45.26
C MET A 626 16.17 -3.44 -46.66
N SER A 627 16.42 -4.75 -46.78
CA SER A 627 16.63 -5.42 -48.06
C SER A 627 15.88 -6.74 -48.06
N LYS A 628 15.03 -6.94 -49.07
CA LYS A 628 14.20 -8.18 -49.24
C LYS A 628 13.39 -8.55 -47.98
N GLY A 629 12.90 -7.54 -47.24
CA GLY A 629 12.08 -7.73 -46.01
C GLY A 629 12.86 -8.01 -44.70
N VAL A 630 14.19 -7.90 -44.75
CA VAL A 630 15.06 -8.06 -43.56
C VAL A 630 15.89 -6.81 -43.30
N LYS A 631 16.28 -6.53 -42.07
CA LYS A 631 17.20 -5.45 -41.70
C LYS A 631 18.57 -5.76 -42.35
N ASP A 632 18.99 -4.92 -43.27
CA ASP A 632 20.31 -5.05 -43.93
C ASP A 632 20.80 -3.63 -44.28
N GLY A 633 21.66 -3.10 -43.43
CA GLY A 633 22.17 -1.76 -43.54
C GLY A 633 22.20 -0.99 -42.22
N LYS A 634 22.05 0.33 -42.30
CA LYS A 634 22.14 1.24 -41.15
C LYS A 634 20.91 1.13 -40.25
N TYR A 635 21.14 1.15 -38.94
CA TYR A 635 20.13 1.25 -37.90
C TYR A 635 20.40 2.45 -37.01
N GLN A 636 19.38 3.24 -36.73
CA GLN A 636 19.44 4.37 -35.82
C GLN A 636 18.18 4.41 -34.94
N ALA A 637 18.37 4.54 -33.63
CA ALA A 637 17.27 4.83 -32.71
C ALA A 637 17.48 6.22 -32.10
N PHE A 638 16.38 6.88 -31.73
CA PHE A 638 16.36 8.25 -31.27
C PHE A 638 15.60 8.34 -29.94
N TYR A 639 15.97 9.33 -29.13
CA TYR A 639 15.16 9.77 -27.99
C TYR A 639 13.90 10.50 -28.48
N PRO A 640 12.84 10.65 -27.64
CA PRO A 640 11.65 11.43 -28.02
C PRO A 640 11.95 12.87 -28.40
N ASN A 641 13.04 13.44 -27.88
CA ASN A 641 13.52 14.80 -28.26
C ASN A 641 14.28 14.84 -29.60
N GLY A 642 14.27 13.74 -30.38
CA GLY A 642 14.90 13.63 -31.69
C GLY A 642 16.42 13.42 -31.69
N LYS A 643 17.08 13.37 -30.51
CA LYS A 643 18.51 13.10 -30.41
C LYS A 643 18.83 11.63 -30.57
N LEU A 644 19.98 11.33 -31.19
CA LEU A 644 20.42 9.97 -31.47
C LEU A 644 20.68 9.23 -30.16
N LEU A 645 20.08 8.03 -30.03
CA LEU A 645 20.26 7.11 -28.91
C LEU A 645 21.19 5.95 -29.31
N ILE A 646 20.98 5.34 -30.48
CA ILE A 646 21.74 4.19 -30.96
C ILE A 646 22.14 4.43 -32.41
N ASP A 647 23.35 4.03 -32.79
CA ASP A 647 23.82 4.00 -34.16
C ASP A 647 24.57 2.67 -34.41
N GLY A 648 24.07 1.84 -35.34
CA GLY A 648 24.60 0.52 -35.60
C GLY A 648 24.32 0.05 -37.01
N LYS A 649 24.62 -1.22 -37.30
CA LYS A 649 24.35 -1.87 -38.61
C LYS A 649 23.83 -3.27 -38.39
N PHE A 650 22.86 -3.65 -39.23
CA PHE A 650 22.41 -5.02 -39.41
C PHE A 650 22.93 -5.61 -40.71
N LYS A 651 23.04 -6.91 -40.73
CA LYS A 651 23.22 -7.72 -41.95
C LYS A 651 22.36 -8.98 -41.84
N ASN A 652 21.35 -9.12 -42.73
CA ASN A 652 20.39 -10.21 -42.65
C ASN A 652 19.79 -10.41 -41.24
N ASN A 653 19.23 -9.33 -40.63
CA ASN A 653 18.66 -9.26 -39.29
C ASN A 653 19.66 -9.47 -38.14
N GLN A 654 20.96 -9.63 -38.39
CA GLN A 654 21.97 -9.85 -37.37
C GLN A 654 22.80 -8.57 -37.13
N ARG A 655 23.05 -8.21 -35.91
CA ARG A 655 23.95 -7.08 -35.59
C ARG A 655 25.35 -7.33 -36.13
N THR A 656 25.92 -6.31 -36.78
CA THR A 656 27.28 -6.37 -37.31
C THR A 656 27.97 -5.03 -37.16
N GLY A 657 29.32 -5.03 -37.12
CA GLY A 657 30.11 -3.81 -36.99
C GLY A 657 30.14 -3.22 -35.58
N ILE A 658 30.25 -1.91 -35.50
CA ILE A 658 30.32 -1.17 -34.25
C ILE A 658 28.97 -0.55 -33.95
N TRP A 659 28.41 -0.85 -32.77
CA TRP A 659 27.22 -0.28 -32.21
C TRP A 659 27.62 0.77 -31.18
N LYS A 660 27.06 2.00 -31.29
CA LYS A 660 27.32 3.12 -30.40
C LYS A 660 26.04 3.53 -29.71
N TYR A 661 26.15 3.75 -28.42
CA TYR A 661 25.04 4.21 -27.57
C TYR A 661 25.37 5.59 -27.05
N PHE A 662 24.40 6.50 -27.08
CA PHE A 662 24.57 7.90 -26.76
C PHE A 662 23.64 8.32 -25.64
N THR A 663 24.12 9.18 -24.76
CA THR A 663 23.29 9.90 -23.79
C THR A 663 22.48 11.01 -24.49
N GLU A 664 21.43 11.50 -23.86
CA GLU A 664 20.67 12.66 -24.38
C GLU A 664 21.51 13.91 -24.65
N ASN A 665 22.68 14.03 -24.02
CA ASN A 665 23.65 15.08 -24.27
C ASN A 665 24.58 14.81 -25.47
N GLY A 666 24.36 13.70 -26.19
CA GLY A 666 25.13 13.32 -27.37
C GLY A 666 26.51 12.71 -27.09
N LYS A 667 26.85 12.42 -25.80
CA LYS A 667 28.09 11.72 -25.45
C LYS A 667 27.92 10.23 -25.64
N THR A 668 28.90 9.57 -26.29
CA THR A 668 28.92 8.10 -26.36
C THR A 668 29.25 7.53 -24.99
N PHE A 669 28.35 6.74 -24.42
CA PHE A 669 28.58 6.07 -23.13
C PHE A 669 28.90 4.58 -23.27
N ARG A 670 28.58 3.97 -24.45
CA ARG A 670 28.86 2.56 -24.71
C ARG A 670 29.21 2.34 -26.17
N LYS A 671 30.15 1.43 -26.46
CA LYS A 671 30.48 0.94 -27.81
C LYS A 671 30.60 -0.58 -27.77
N GLU A 672 29.97 -1.25 -28.73
CA GLU A 672 29.98 -2.69 -28.88
C GLU A 672 30.48 -3.06 -30.28
N LYS A 673 31.15 -4.20 -30.39
CA LYS A 673 31.60 -4.73 -31.67
C LYS A 673 30.90 -6.06 -31.93
N TRP A 674 30.07 -6.11 -32.96
CA TRP A 674 29.26 -7.28 -33.29
C TRP A 674 29.76 -7.92 -34.58
N LYS A 675 29.63 -9.26 -34.68
CA LYS A 675 29.90 -10.02 -35.88
C LYS A 675 28.91 -11.20 -35.99
N ASN A 676 28.03 -11.15 -37.03
CA ASN A 676 27.01 -12.15 -37.25
C ASN A 676 26.13 -12.45 -36.02
N GLY A 677 25.58 -11.39 -35.39
CA GLY A 677 24.72 -11.50 -34.22
C GLY A 677 25.43 -11.82 -32.90
N GLN A 678 26.76 -11.96 -32.91
CA GLN A 678 27.52 -12.25 -31.68
C GLN A 678 28.38 -11.07 -31.25
N LEU A 679 28.27 -10.68 -29.99
CA LEU A 679 29.12 -9.67 -29.38
C LEU A 679 30.58 -10.16 -29.34
N LYS A 680 31.49 -9.36 -29.84
CA LYS A 680 32.93 -9.65 -29.79
C LYS A 680 33.51 -8.96 -28.57
N LYS A 681 34.09 -9.74 -27.69
CA LYS A 681 34.88 -9.24 -26.52
C LYS A 681 36.07 -8.40 -26.98
#